data_b48017c2315db3d733a460fdf2a0ae46
#
_entry.id   b48017c2315db3d733a460fdf2a0ae46
#
_cell.length_a   1.000
_cell.length_b   1.000
_cell.length_c   1.000
_cell.angle_alpha   90.00
_cell.angle_beta   90.00
_cell.angle_gamma   90.00
#
_symmetry.space_group_name_H-M   'P 1'
#
loop_
_entity.id
_entity.type
_entity.pdbx_description
1 polymer ?
#
loop_
_entity_poly.entity_id
_entity_poly.type
_entity_poly.pdbx_seq_one_letter_code
_entity_poly.pdbx_strand_id
1 'polypeptide(L)'
;MAHVLITTLGKNWEIVPEILGWTNPDLVDLYANHPSRDELRALRVQYGIQPIESLWIITTDDPDIRQALEQLKDWRHAVGAGQIRFRVVRVSGIHDLSSLAQCRRMREAIHQVVLRGSREAGAEGSLVLSLTGGRKTMSSDMQAAAAFFGCRALVHIVGREDKLAQFSKLNIQDFCKPLPPALADATTPVVVGHHAPSPLLDYPDPHEQPLWEFLQESLRTDPAPDALWVDHSLSVEDTPLLDALEERLKTASNLAANHASRIIQEETSANFLALYSLPPREIQRLKEIVVGADPAPERKKAELEFLRRLPKAELHCHLGGVLTVGEMIQVAGSVRERIQKYQERLQPWLERWKSRLEREDPVRWGQSLDWKALRRPVSDVPEPLSVAAFLLLFEPCPHVLEKMISGRYLKGENFVGIGFDAYERLGDVQGSALLQSEETLRATCRILGRKAREHNVLHLEVRCSPRNYTRGDLSPVRVLQVIGDELTRSGPQSTVLLLIGSRHRDLAALRESVTLAEEILADDGAASRMLVGFDLAGNEKALEAAKVRDAFLPLMERCLHATIHAGEIADASSIWQAVYHLNAERIGHGLTLEENSDLLERFRDRRIAVEMCPSSNCQIVGFRDSYLPDTASRRVYPLATYLAKGLRVTVNTDNPGISRTDFSREYHRAGRLTPQGLSLWNILLLIRNGFKAAFTEAPRRHQLLRDAENRILQVLDGGIQL
;
A
#
# COMPACT_ATOMS: atom_id res chain seq x y z
N MET A 1 5.41 31.78 4.03
CA MET A 1 4.02 31.38 4.32
C MET A 1 3.26 32.64 4.64
N ALA A 2 2.16 32.88 3.97
CA ALA A 2 1.39 34.11 4.15
C ALA A 2 -0.11 33.84 4.04
N HIS A 3 -0.90 34.68 4.71
CA HIS A 3 -2.35 34.71 4.52
C HIS A 3 -2.66 35.77 3.45
N VAL A 4 -3.09 35.25 2.27
CA VAL A 4 -3.21 36.04 1.04
C VAL A 4 -4.67 36.29 0.72
N LEU A 5 -5.01 37.53 0.38
CA LEU A 5 -6.29 37.91 -0.18
C LEU A 5 -6.08 38.39 -1.63
N ILE A 6 -6.91 37.88 -2.55
CA ILE A 6 -6.94 38.41 -3.92
C ILE A 6 -8.34 38.92 -4.23
N THR A 7 -8.40 40.16 -4.70
CA THR A 7 -9.65 40.83 -5.08
C THR A 7 -9.51 41.50 -6.45
N THR A 8 -10.64 41.73 -7.11
CA THR A 8 -10.70 42.64 -8.26
C THR A 8 -11.17 44.00 -7.83
N LEU A 9 -10.71 45.05 -8.50
CA LEU A 9 -11.08 46.42 -8.22
C LEU A 9 -11.66 47.12 -9.44
N GLY A 10 -12.81 47.74 -9.28
CA GLY A 10 -13.40 48.67 -10.22
C GLY A 10 -13.27 50.13 -9.70
N LYS A 11 -14.30 50.93 -9.95
CA LYS A 11 -14.31 52.35 -9.49
C LYS A 11 -14.59 52.50 -7.99
N ASN A 12 -15.14 51.49 -7.33
CA ASN A 12 -15.50 51.52 -5.93
C ASN A 12 -14.33 50.98 -5.07
N TRP A 13 -13.58 51.87 -4.45
CA TRP A 13 -12.42 51.53 -3.62
C TRP A 13 -12.83 50.92 -2.27
N GLU A 14 -14.05 51.19 -1.80
CA GLU A 14 -14.58 50.79 -0.49
C GLU A 14 -14.59 49.27 -0.28
N ILE A 15 -14.63 48.51 -1.36
CA ILE A 15 -14.63 47.03 -1.34
C ILE A 15 -13.43 46.46 -0.56
N VAL A 16 -12.26 47.10 -0.67
CA VAL A 16 -11.05 46.62 0.01
C VAL A 16 -11.15 46.82 1.53
N PRO A 17 -11.52 48.04 2.04
CA PRO A 17 -11.86 48.21 3.44
C PRO A 17 -12.93 47.26 3.97
N GLU A 18 -13.98 46.99 3.19
CA GLU A 18 -15.05 46.07 3.61
C GLU A 18 -14.53 44.65 3.83
N ILE A 19 -13.73 44.12 2.92
CA ILE A 19 -13.18 42.78 3.08
C ILE A 19 -12.14 42.73 4.18
N LEU A 20 -11.20 43.70 4.23
CA LEU A 20 -10.16 43.74 5.24
C LEU A 20 -10.74 44.04 6.64
N GLY A 21 -11.78 44.88 6.75
CA GLY A 21 -12.46 45.14 8.02
C GLY A 21 -13.22 43.92 8.56
N TRP A 22 -13.44 42.89 7.74
CA TRP A 22 -13.97 41.63 8.19
C TRP A 22 -12.86 40.59 8.45
N THR A 23 -11.85 40.48 7.57
CA THR A 23 -10.76 39.49 7.73
C THR A 23 -9.75 39.89 8.80
N ASN A 24 -9.48 41.19 8.98
CA ASN A 24 -8.51 41.77 9.91
C ASN A 24 -9.17 42.71 10.95
N PRO A 25 -10.05 42.19 11.83
CA PRO A 25 -10.80 43.05 12.78
C PRO A 25 -9.90 43.76 13.78
N ASP A 26 -8.68 43.27 14.01
CA ASP A 26 -7.69 43.95 14.87
C ASP A 26 -7.13 45.22 14.21
N LEU A 27 -7.18 45.34 12.88
CA LEU A 27 -6.84 46.55 12.15
C LEU A 27 -7.99 47.55 12.22
N VAL A 28 -9.20 47.10 11.84
CA VAL A 28 -10.45 47.87 11.95
C VAL A 28 -11.61 46.88 12.00
N ASP A 29 -12.36 46.82 13.10
CA ASP A 29 -13.59 46.02 13.19
C ASP A 29 -14.76 46.80 12.55
N LEU A 30 -14.77 46.88 11.22
CA LEU A 30 -15.74 47.63 10.45
C LEU A 30 -17.19 47.19 10.76
N TYR A 31 -17.38 45.92 11.09
CA TYR A 31 -18.67 45.26 11.35
C TYR A 31 -19.00 45.14 12.84
N ALA A 32 -18.31 45.88 13.74
CA ALA A 32 -18.56 45.84 15.17
C ALA A 32 -20.01 46.13 15.56
N ASN A 33 -20.70 47.00 14.80
CA ASN A 33 -22.10 47.36 15.00
C ASN A 33 -23.09 46.57 14.14
N HIS A 34 -22.61 45.56 13.37
CA HIS A 34 -23.48 44.79 12.49
C HIS A 34 -24.43 43.89 13.28
N PRO A 35 -25.75 43.83 12.93
CA PRO A 35 -26.74 43.00 13.64
C PRO A 35 -26.32 41.50 13.75
N SER A 36 -25.68 40.96 12.71
CA SER A 36 -25.16 39.57 12.68
C SER A 36 -23.66 39.48 12.99
N ARG A 37 -23.12 40.35 13.83
CA ARG A 37 -21.69 40.38 14.18
C ARG A 37 -21.14 39.03 14.62
N ASP A 38 -21.88 38.33 15.47
CA ASP A 38 -21.44 37.03 16.00
C ASP A 38 -21.44 35.93 14.91
N GLU A 39 -22.38 35.97 13.97
CA GLU A 39 -22.42 35.09 12.80
C GLU A 39 -21.22 35.36 11.88
N LEU A 40 -20.91 36.62 11.60
CA LEU A 40 -19.76 37.04 10.80
C LEU A 40 -18.44 36.59 11.44
N ARG A 41 -18.37 36.63 12.77
CA ARG A 41 -17.22 36.10 13.54
C ARG A 41 -17.14 34.57 13.45
N ALA A 42 -18.28 33.89 13.59
CA ALA A 42 -18.38 32.42 13.47
C ALA A 42 -17.95 31.91 12.07
N LEU A 43 -18.33 32.64 11.00
CA LEU A 43 -17.92 32.33 9.63
C LEU A 43 -16.39 32.35 9.45
N ARG A 44 -15.69 33.38 10.02
CA ARG A 44 -14.23 33.40 9.96
C ARG A 44 -13.59 32.16 10.61
N VAL A 45 -14.11 31.80 11.79
CA VAL A 45 -13.62 30.61 12.53
C VAL A 45 -13.92 29.33 11.75
N GLN A 46 -15.14 29.19 11.24
CA GLN A 46 -15.57 28.00 10.46
C GLN A 46 -14.69 27.75 9.25
N TYR A 47 -14.34 28.79 8.50
CA TYR A 47 -13.49 28.67 7.32
C TYR A 47 -12.00 28.84 7.64
N GLY A 48 -11.62 29.03 8.90
CA GLY A 48 -10.23 29.19 9.33
C GLY A 48 -9.53 30.37 8.65
N ILE A 49 -10.26 31.48 8.44
CA ILE A 49 -9.73 32.71 7.84
C ILE A 49 -8.88 33.43 8.89
N GLN A 50 -7.60 33.58 8.56
CA GLN A 50 -6.63 34.31 9.39
C GLN A 50 -6.47 35.77 8.93
N PRO A 51 -5.93 36.68 9.74
CA PRO A 51 -5.61 38.01 9.33
C PRO A 51 -4.73 38.05 8.08
N ILE A 52 -5.13 38.85 7.09
CA ILE A 52 -4.45 38.94 5.79
C ILE A 52 -3.14 39.71 5.96
N GLU A 53 -2.06 39.16 5.41
CA GLU A 53 -0.71 39.73 5.40
C GLU A 53 -0.31 40.23 4.00
N SER A 54 -0.94 39.70 2.96
CA SER A 54 -0.67 40.08 1.57
C SER A 54 -1.98 40.21 0.78
N LEU A 55 -2.17 41.35 0.14
CA LEU A 55 -3.34 41.67 -0.65
C LEU A 55 -2.96 41.95 -2.10
N TRP A 56 -3.50 41.11 -3.01
CA TRP A 56 -3.38 41.30 -4.45
C TRP A 56 -4.67 41.93 -5.01
N ILE A 57 -4.53 43.01 -5.75
CA ILE A 57 -5.64 43.77 -6.35
C ILE A 57 -5.48 43.72 -7.86
N ILE A 58 -6.43 43.13 -8.55
CA ILE A 58 -6.41 43.05 -10.03
C ILE A 58 -7.37 44.08 -10.59
N THR A 59 -6.89 44.89 -11.55
CA THR A 59 -7.69 45.97 -12.11
C THR A 59 -7.36 46.22 -13.58
N THR A 60 -8.21 47.03 -14.25
CA THR A 60 -7.98 47.53 -15.59
C THR A 60 -7.12 48.79 -15.61
N ASP A 61 -6.72 49.26 -16.78
CA ASP A 61 -5.94 50.46 -16.97
C ASP A 61 -6.82 51.70 -17.22
N ASP A 62 -8.07 51.69 -16.70
CA ASP A 62 -9.03 52.79 -16.78
C ASP A 62 -8.54 53.99 -15.91
N PRO A 63 -8.56 55.23 -16.46
CA PRO A 63 -8.21 56.46 -15.70
C PRO A 63 -9.01 56.64 -14.40
N ASP A 64 -10.29 56.29 -14.38
CA ASP A 64 -11.15 56.42 -13.19
C ASP A 64 -10.69 55.52 -12.05
N ILE A 65 -10.07 54.40 -12.33
CA ILE A 65 -9.53 53.47 -11.34
C ILE A 65 -8.31 54.07 -10.63
N ARG A 66 -7.56 54.95 -11.27
CA ARG A 66 -6.44 55.65 -10.62
C ARG A 66 -6.92 56.43 -9.41
N GLN A 67 -8.08 57.10 -9.50
CA GLN A 67 -8.65 57.81 -8.37
C GLN A 67 -9.03 56.85 -7.23
N ALA A 68 -9.64 55.69 -7.55
CA ALA A 68 -9.96 54.66 -6.55
C ALA A 68 -8.70 54.11 -5.85
N LEU A 69 -7.60 53.91 -6.61
CA LEU A 69 -6.32 53.50 -6.03
C LEU A 69 -5.67 54.53 -5.14
N GLU A 70 -5.77 55.82 -5.47
CA GLU A 70 -5.26 56.89 -4.60
C GLU A 70 -6.11 56.97 -3.29
N GLN A 71 -7.44 56.92 -3.38
CA GLN A 71 -8.29 56.84 -2.19
C GLN A 71 -7.95 55.60 -1.32
N LEU A 72 -7.63 54.49 -1.92
CA LEU A 72 -7.21 53.30 -1.18
C LEU A 72 -5.84 53.46 -0.50
N LYS A 73 -4.89 54.16 -1.12
CA LYS A 73 -3.62 54.57 -0.47
C LYS A 73 -3.83 55.48 0.72
N ASP A 74 -4.70 56.47 0.57
CA ASP A 74 -5.04 57.39 1.64
C ASP A 74 -5.72 56.66 2.82
N TRP A 75 -6.66 55.75 2.53
CA TRP A 75 -7.29 54.90 3.54
C TRP A 75 -6.27 53.99 4.23
N ARG A 76 -5.39 53.32 3.47
CA ARG A 76 -4.34 52.43 4.02
C ARG A 76 -3.43 53.20 5.00
N HIS A 77 -3.09 54.44 4.67
CA HIS A 77 -2.30 55.32 5.55
C HIS A 77 -3.10 55.71 6.79
N ALA A 78 -4.35 56.12 6.64
CA ALA A 78 -5.22 56.56 7.71
C ALA A 78 -5.55 55.48 8.73
N VAL A 79 -5.74 54.22 8.29
CA VAL A 79 -6.08 53.08 9.15
C VAL A 79 -4.83 52.40 9.76
N GLY A 80 -3.63 52.80 9.35
CA GLY A 80 -2.39 52.22 9.85
C GLY A 80 -2.09 50.81 9.35
N ALA A 81 -2.58 50.42 8.17
CA ALA A 81 -2.35 49.09 7.56
C ALA A 81 -0.91 48.92 7.00
N GLY A 82 0.08 49.47 7.73
CA GLY A 82 1.50 49.42 7.33
C GLY A 82 2.16 48.06 7.33
N GLN A 83 1.54 47.07 7.95
CA GLN A 83 2.04 45.68 7.96
C GLN A 83 1.51 44.82 6.83
N ILE A 84 0.47 45.22 6.10
CA ILE A 84 -0.10 44.49 4.99
C ILE A 84 0.60 44.89 3.70
N ARG A 85 1.05 43.91 2.94
CA ARG A 85 1.66 44.11 1.61
C ARG A 85 0.58 44.22 0.56
N PHE A 86 0.52 45.34 -0.14
CA PHE A 86 -0.41 45.61 -1.24
C PHE A 86 0.30 45.42 -2.57
N ARG A 87 -0.24 44.56 -3.43
CA ARG A 87 0.21 44.27 -4.79
C ARG A 87 -0.91 44.62 -5.75
N VAL A 88 -0.78 45.73 -6.46
CA VAL A 88 -1.76 46.14 -7.47
C VAL A 88 -1.28 45.65 -8.84
N VAL A 89 -2.14 44.89 -9.54
CA VAL A 89 -1.86 44.38 -10.88
C VAL A 89 -2.81 45.04 -11.82
N ARG A 90 -2.25 45.96 -12.64
CA ARG A 90 -3.00 46.64 -13.72
C ARG A 90 -2.76 45.93 -15.04
N VAL A 91 -3.85 45.49 -15.70
CA VAL A 91 -3.75 44.82 -17.00
C VAL A 91 -3.69 45.88 -18.09
N SER A 92 -2.51 46.06 -18.66
CA SER A 92 -2.22 47.12 -19.66
C SER A 92 -3.09 47.02 -20.90
N GLY A 93 -3.54 48.19 -21.38
CA GLY A 93 -4.34 48.31 -22.61
C GLY A 93 -5.75 47.70 -22.53
N ILE A 94 -6.26 47.51 -21.32
CA ILE A 94 -7.64 47.19 -21.04
C ILE A 94 -8.26 48.30 -20.20
N HIS A 95 -9.08 49.15 -20.82
CA HIS A 95 -9.78 50.22 -20.10
C HIS A 95 -11.17 49.75 -19.66
N ASP A 96 -11.86 48.97 -20.50
CA ASP A 96 -13.13 48.33 -20.17
C ASP A 96 -13.18 46.92 -20.79
N LEU A 97 -13.99 46.01 -20.25
CA LEU A 97 -14.15 44.61 -20.70
C LEU A 97 -15.32 44.57 -21.68
N SER A 98 -15.16 45.19 -22.86
CA SER A 98 -16.18 45.33 -23.88
C SER A 98 -16.08 44.32 -25.02
N SER A 99 -15.01 43.54 -25.10
CA SER A 99 -14.80 42.52 -26.13
C SER A 99 -14.37 41.17 -25.58
N LEU A 100 -14.62 40.08 -26.33
CA LEU A 100 -14.18 38.73 -25.97
C LEU A 100 -12.66 38.66 -25.77
N ALA A 101 -11.88 39.34 -26.62
CA ALA A 101 -10.44 39.36 -26.52
C ALA A 101 -9.98 40.00 -25.21
N GLN A 102 -10.58 41.13 -24.81
CA GLN A 102 -10.27 41.79 -23.54
C GLN A 102 -10.67 40.93 -22.34
N CYS A 103 -11.81 40.27 -22.38
CA CYS A 103 -12.24 39.35 -21.33
C CYS A 103 -11.27 38.16 -21.22
N ARG A 104 -10.80 37.62 -22.34
CA ARG A 104 -9.84 36.47 -22.33
C ARG A 104 -8.47 36.88 -21.75
N ARG A 105 -7.98 38.06 -22.10
CA ARG A 105 -6.73 38.62 -21.53
C ARG A 105 -6.85 38.88 -20.03
N MET A 106 -8.00 39.41 -19.58
CA MET A 106 -8.27 39.62 -18.15
C MET A 106 -8.37 38.29 -17.40
N ARG A 107 -9.01 37.29 -17.99
CA ARG A 107 -9.07 35.93 -17.44
C ARG A 107 -7.66 35.34 -17.24
N GLU A 108 -6.80 35.47 -18.24
CA GLU A 108 -5.41 35.04 -18.14
C GLU A 108 -4.70 35.73 -16.97
N ALA A 109 -4.82 37.07 -16.84
CA ALA A 109 -4.25 37.84 -15.76
C ALA A 109 -4.75 37.37 -14.38
N ILE A 110 -6.05 37.16 -14.23
CA ILE A 110 -6.65 36.64 -12.99
C ILE A 110 -6.07 35.29 -12.62
N HIS A 111 -5.97 34.34 -13.59
CA HIS A 111 -5.41 33.01 -13.32
C HIS A 111 -3.93 33.08 -12.94
N GLN A 112 -3.14 33.94 -13.59
CA GLN A 112 -1.73 34.15 -13.24
C GLN A 112 -1.58 34.69 -11.80
N VAL A 113 -2.38 35.69 -11.42
CA VAL A 113 -2.31 36.26 -10.07
C VAL A 113 -2.79 35.26 -9.01
N VAL A 114 -3.85 34.48 -9.29
CA VAL A 114 -4.35 33.46 -8.34
C VAL A 114 -3.31 32.33 -8.19
N LEU A 115 -2.67 31.89 -9.25
CA LEU A 115 -1.57 30.90 -9.18
C LEU A 115 -0.39 31.45 -8.36
N ARG A 116 -0.03 32.74 -8.56
CA ARG A 116 1.02 33.42 -7.76
C ARG A 116 0.68 33.47 -6.29
N GLY A 117 -0.56 33.89 -5.94
CA GLY A 117 -1.04 33.96 -4.57
C GLY A 117 -1.16 32.60 -3.91
N SER A 118 -1.57 31.56 -4.61
CA SER A 118 -1.60 30.20 -4.12
C SER A 118 -0.19 29.73 -3.69
N ARG A 119 0.84 30.04 -4.46
CA ARG A 119 2.23 29.73 -4.12
C ARG A 119 2.75 30.56 -2.94
N GLU A 120 2.37 31.84 -2.86
CA GLU A 120 2.73 32.70 -1.74
C GLU A 120 2.12 32.20 -0.42
N ALA A 121 0.87 31.74 -0.45
CA ALA A 121 0.22 31.13 0.69
C ALA A 121 0.92 29.80 1.09
N GLY A 122 1.29 28.97 0.13
CA GLY A 122 1.94 27.68 0.40
C GLY A 122 1.01 26.69 1.12
N ALA A 123 1.58 25.64 1.69
CA ALA A 123 0.81 24.57 2.32
C ALA A 123 0.20 24.95 3.68
N GLU A 124 0.87 25.83 4.41
CA GLU A 124 0.47 26.22 5.78
C GLU A 124 -0.24 27.57 5.86
N GLY A 125 -0.15 28.41 4.82
CA GLY A 125 -0.89 29.65 4.70
C GLY A 125 -2.32 29.46 4.20
N SER A 126 -2.98 30.57 3.91
CA SER A 126 -4.34 30.53 3.35
C SER A 126 -4.53 31.52 2.21
N LEU A 127 -5.28 31.10 1.20
CA LEU A 127 -5.72 31.93 0.10
C LEU A 127 -7.20 32.22 0.23
N VAL A 128 -7.56 33.50 0.30
CA VAL A 128 -8.93 33.99 0.27
C VAL A 128 -9.13 34.74 -1.06
N LEU A 129 -10.19 34.41 -1.78
CA LEU A 129 -10.54 35.06 -3.06
C LEU A 129 -11.83 35.84 -2.90
N SER A 130 -11.88 37.08 -3.46
CA SER A 130 -13.07 37.89 -3.44
C SER A 130 -13.76 37.95 -4.79
N LEU A 131 -15.07 37.72 -4.80
CA LEU A 131 -15.94 37.91 -5.96
C LEU A 131 -16.47 39.33 -6.08
N THR A 132 -16.16 40.18 -5.09
CA THR A 132 -16.63 41.55 -5.08
C THR A 132 -15.65 42.44 -5.84
N GLY A 133 -16.17 43.39 -6.58
CA GLY A 133 -15.39 44.34 -7.36
C GLY A 133 -15.22 43.98 -8.82
N GLY A 134 -14.85 44.98 -9.61
CA GLY A 134 -14.65 44.84 -11.04
C GLY A 134 -15.96 44.56 -11.85
N ARG A 135 -15.79 44.05 -13.03
CA ARG A 135 -16.92 43.62 -13.90
C ARG A 135 -17.35 42.19 -13.53
N LYS A 136 -18.62 41.83 -13.82
CA LYS A 136 -19.16 40.49 -13.54
C LYS A 136 -18.32 39.34 -14.15
N THR A 137 -17.70 39.59 -15.32
CA THR A 137 -16.78 38.65 -15.96
C THR A 137 -15.55 38.37 -15.09
N MET A 138 -15.01 39.39 -14.40
CA MET A 138 -13.86 39.19 -13.50
C MET A 138 -14.21 38.35 -12.28
N SER A 139 -15.42 38.49 -11.74
CA SER A 139 -15.91 37.63 -10.63
C SER A 139 -16.07 36.17 -11.09
N SER A 140 -16.58 35.96 -12.29
CA SER A 140 -16.70 34.62 -12.91
C SER A 140 -15.31 33.99 -13.15
N ASP A 141 -14.35 34.75 -13.61
CA ASP A 141 -12.97 34.29 -13.85
C ASP A 141 -12.25 33.99 -12.53
N MET A 142 -12.51 34.80 -11.48
CA MET A 142 -11.99 34.51 -10.11
C MET A 142 -12.53 33.20 -9.56
N GLN A 143 -13.82 32.94 -9.75
CA GLN A 143 -14.43 31.66 -9.35
C GLN A 143 -13.85 30.48 -10.14
N ALA A 144 -13.62 30.64 -11.44
CA ALA A 144 -12.97 29.64 -12.28
C ALA A 144 -11.53 29.35 -11.79
N ALA A 145 -10.76 30.40 -11.49
CA ALA A 145 -9.41 30.25 -10.95
C ALA A 145 -9.39 29.57 -9.56
N ALA A 146 -10.42 29.85 -8.72
CA ALA A 146 -10.60 29.15 -7.45
C ALA A 146 -10.79 27.65 -7.63
N ALA A 147 -11.53 27.22 -8.64
CA ALA A 147 -11.75 25.80 -8.93
C ALA A 147 -10.48 25.08 -9.42
N PHE A 148 -9.52 25.78 -10.02
CA PHE A 148 -8.23 25.23 -10.45
C PHE A 148 -7.23 25.17 -9.30
N PHE A 149 -6.98 26.32 -8.66
CA PHE A 149 -5.86 26.47 -7.74
C PHE A 149 -6.24 26.31 -6.27
N GLY A 150 -7.55 26.21 -5.96
CA GLY A 150 -8.09 26.13 -4.62
C GLY A 150 -8.16 27.49 -3.92
N CYS A 151 -9.00 27.57 -2.91
CA CYS A 151 -9.03 28.69 -1.96
C CYS A 151 -9.65 28.23 -0.63
N ARG A 152 -9.22 28.85 0.46
CA ARG A 152 -9.79 28.62 1.79
C ARG A 152 -11.21 29.15 1.90
N ALA A 153 -11.46 30.31 1.32
CA ALA A 153 -12.79 30.92 1.24
C ALA A 153 -12.93 31.75 -0.03
N LEU A 154 -14.13 31.66 -0.64
CA LEU A 154 -14.57 32.51 -1.71
C LEU A 154 -15.58 33.49 -1.12
N VAL A 155 -15.20 34.77 -1.04
CA VAL A 155 -15.93 35.79 -0.30
C VAL A 155 -16.67 36.72 -1.26
N HIS A 156 -17.87 37.15 -0.88
CA HIS A 156 -18.63 38.18 -1.56
C HIS A 156 -19.19 39.20 -0.53
N ILE A 157 -19.21 40.47 -0.88
CA ILE A 157 -19.86 41.48 -0.07
C ILE A 157 -21.25 41.76 -0.67
N VAL A 158 -22.29 41.51 0.10
CA VAL A 158 -23.68 41.75 -0.29
C VAL A 158 -24.12 43.09 0.19
N GLY A 159 -24.52 43.98 -0.71
CA GLY A 159 -25.04 45.29 -0.39
C GLY A 159 -26.57 45.33 -0.27
N ARG A 160 -27.10 46.13 0.65
CA ARG A 160 -28.55 46.40 0.79
C ARG A 160 -28.94 47.59 -0.06
N GLU A 161 -29.80 47.40 -1.03
CA GLU A 161 -30.25 48.43 -2.00
C GLU A 161 -30.78 49.70 -1.31
N ASP A 162 -31.56 49.53 -0.23
CA ASP A 162 -32.18 50.66 0.52
C ASP A 162 -31.14 51.54 1.26
N LYS A 163 -29.92 51.05 1.50
CA LYS A 163 -28.86 51.74 2.23
C LYS A 163 -27.68 52.16 1.36
N LEU A 164 -27.52 51.59 0.16
CA LEU A 164 -26.35 51.83 -0.69
C LEU A 164 -26.16 53.31 -1.06
N ALA A 165 -27.24 54.06 -1.30
CA ALA A 165 -27.15 55.49 -1.59
C ALA A 165 -26.63 56.36 -0.48
N GLN A 166 -26.79 55.94 0.79
CA GLN A 166 -26.19 56.61 1.96
C GLN A 166 -24.77 56.08 2.22
N PHE A 167 -24.56 54.81 2.05
CA PHE A 167 -23.27 54.15 2.22
C PHE A 167 -22.23 54.76 1.25
N SER A 168 -22.54 55.00 0.01
CA SER A 168 -21.65 55.61 -0.99
C SER A 168 -21.24 57.04 -0.72
N LYS A 169 -21.83 57.69 0.29
CA LYS A 169 -21.45 59.05 0.75
C LYS A 169 -20.43 59.03 1.90
N LEU A 170 -20.07 57.85 2.41
CA LEU A 170 -19.06 57.70 3.44
C LEU A 170 -17.69 58.12 2.90
N ASN A 171 -16.91 58.76 3.74
CA ASN A 171 -15.55 59.20 3.42
C ASN A 171 -14.50 58.20 3.98
N ILE A 172 -13.24 58.43 3.66
CA ILE A 172 -12.13 57.59 4.08
C ILE A 172 -12.07 57.38 5.60
N GLN A 173 -12.36 58.42 6.40
CA GLN A 173 -12.33 58.33 7.86
C GLN A 173 -13.44 57.46 8.45
N ASP A 174 -14.56 57.33 7.73
CA ASP A 174 -15.66 56.46 8.15
C ASP A 174 -15.30 54.97 8.03
N PHE A 175 -14.39 54.62 7.13
CA PHE A 175 -13.86 53.26 6.97
C PHE A 175 -12.64 52.95 7.88
N CYS A 176 -12.21 53.92 8.71
CA CYS A 176 -11.17 53.73 9.72
C CYS A 176 -11.72 53.35 11.10
N LYS A 177 -13.02 53.18 11.25
CA LYS A 177 -13.75 52.89 12.49
C LYS A 177 -14.97 52.00 12.19
N PRO A 178 -15.62 51.42 13.21
CA PRO A 178 -16.87 50.69 13.03
C PRO A 178 -17.91 51.53 12.29
N LEU A 179 -18.60 50.92 11.32
CA LEU A 179 -19.68 51.57 10.59
C LEU A 179 -20.75 52.13 11.55
N PRO A 180 -21.32 53.33 11.26
CA PRO A 180 -22.39 53.86 12.07
C PRO A 180 -23.54 52.88 12.24
N PRO A 181 -24.21 52.76 13.40
CA PRO A 181 -25.29 51.79 13.61
C PRO A 181 -26.41 51.85 12.54
N ALA A 182 -26.72 53.00 11.98
CA ALA A 182 -27.72 53.16 10.91
C ALA A 182 -27.29 52.46 9.57
N LEU A 183 -25.98 52.37 9.32
CA LEU A 183 -25.38 51.80 8.12
C LEU A 183 -24.60 50.49 8.38
N ALA A 184 -24.66 49.99 9.62
CA ALA A 184 -23.87 48.85 10.04
C ALA A 184 -24.16 47.57 9.20
N ASP A 185 -25.37 47.41 8.70
CA ASP A 185 -25.82 46.32 7.83
C ASP A 185 -26.02 46.77 6.38
N ALA A 186 -25.44 47.90 5.97
CA ALA A 186 -25.49 48.34 4.57
C ALA A 186 -24.77 47.36 3.64
N THR A 187 -23.72 46.73 4.17
CA THR A 187 -22.98 45.66 3.50
C THR A 187 -22.72 44.52 4.45
N THR A 188 -22.72 43.27 3.92
CA THR A 188 -22.54 42.03 4.70
C THR A 188 -21.57 41.10 3.98
N PRO A 189 -20.44 40.74 4.58
CA PRO A 189 -19.56 39.69 4.06
C PRO A 189 -20.24 38.34 4.14
N VAL A 190 -20.19 37.57 3.03
CA VAL A 190 -20.66 36.21 2.95
C VAL A 190 -19.59 35.29 2.34
N VAL A 191 -19.50 34.07 2.81
CA VAL A 191 -18.66 33.05 2.18
C VAL A 191 -19.52 32.22 1.24
N VAL A 192 -19.26 32.31 -0.06
CA VAL A 192 -20.00 31.62 -1.12
C VAL A 192 -19.55 30.17 -1.25
N GLY A 193 -18.31 29.85 -0.87
CA GLY A 193 -17.77 28.50 -0.90
C GLY A 193 -16.27 28.46 -0.59
N HIS A 194 -15.72 27.28 -0.74
CA HIS A 194 -14.28 26.97 -0.71
C HIS A 194 -13.97 25.96 -1.80
N HIS A 195 -12.74 25.91 -2.25
CA HIS A 195 -12.30 24.97 -3.25
C HIS A 195 -10.98 24.32 -2.84
N ALA A 196 -10.90 23.00 -2.94
CA ALA A 196 -9.62 22.31 -3.00
C ALA A 196 -8.98 22.53 -4.38
N PRO A 197 -7.64 22.53 -4.49
CA PRO A 197 -6.99 22.51 -5.80
C PRO A 197 -7.48 21.35 -6.64
N SER A 198 -7.62 21.56 -7.94
CA SER A 198 -8.05 20.46 -8.84
C SER A 198 -7.04 19.34 -8.85
N PRO A 199 -7.42 18.10 -8.48
CA PRO A 199 -6.52 16.95 -8.50
C PRO A 199 -6.05 16.60 -9.92
N LEU A 200 -6.77 17.04 -10.94
CA LEU A 200 -6.38 16.82 -12.33
C LEU A 200 -5.15 17.64 -12.75
N LEU A 201 -4.82 18.72 -12.03
CA LEU A 201 -3.62 19.52 -12.26
C LEU A 201 -2.38 18.92 -11.62
N ASP A 202 -2.54 17.99 -10.68
CA ASP A 202 -1.43 17.29 -10.01
C ASP A 202 -0.94 16.07 -10.78
N TYR A 203 -1.47 15.80 -11.97
CA TYR A 203 -1.01 14.67 -12.78
C TYR A 203 0.44 14.93 -13.23
N PRO A 204 1.41 14.12 -12.79
CA PRO A 204 2.80 14.32 -13.14
C PRO A 204 3.07 13.77 -14.55
N ASP A 205 3.04 14.60 -15.56
CA ASP A 205 3.73 14.31 -16.81
C ASP A 205 5.18 14.86 -16.68
N PRO A 206 6.21 14.01 -16.67
CA PRO A 206 7.60 14.45 -16.56
C PRO A 206 8.07 15.31 -17.73
N HIS A 207 7.28 15.38 -18.80
CA HIS A 207 7.57 16.17 -20.00
C HIS A 207 6.80 17.50 -20.03
N GLU A 208 5.87 17.71 -19.12
CA GLU A 208 5.11 18.97 -19.05
C GLU A 208 5.89 20.08 -18.32
N GLN A 209 5.87 21.24 -18.94
CA GLN A 209 6.39 22.46 -18.33
C GLN A 209 5.59 22.83 -17.07
N PRO A 210 6.20 23.10 -15.92
CA PRO A 210 5.50 23.50 -14.71
C PRO A 210 4.60 24.73 -14.94
N LEU A 211 3.36 24.75 -14.42
CA LEU A 211 2.45 25.90 -14.58
C LEU A 211 3.05 27.22 -14.14
N TRP A 212 3.95 27.19 -13.16
CA TRP A 212 4.72 28.33 -12.72
C TRP A 212 5.53 29.04 -13.82
N GLU A 213 5.99 28.32 -14.79
CA GLU A 213 6.80 28.88 -15.89
C GLU A 213 5.99 29.67 -16.91
N PHE A 214 4.64 29.53 -16.89
CA PHE A 214 3.74 30.35 -17.70
C PHE A 214 3.40 31.71 -17.08
N LEU A 215 3.82 31.96 -15.82
CA LEU A 215 3.67 33.29 -15.22
C LEU A 215 4.60 34.28 -15.88
N GLN A 216 4.15 35.50 -16.07
CA GLN A 216 5.00 36.59 -16.49
C GLN A 216 6.10 36.88 -15.45
N GLU A 217 7.24 37.34 -15.88
CA GLU A 217 8.41 37.54 -15.01
C GLU A 217 8.15 38.49 -13.85
N SER A 218 7.38 39.54 -14.09
CA SER A 218 6.95 40.49 -13.04
C SER A 218 6.09 39.86 -11.92
N LEU A 219 5.47 38.71 -12.18
CA LEU A 219 4.72 37.93 -11.19
C LEU A 219 5.56 36.76 -10.62
N ARG A 220 6.55 36.23 -11.38
CA ARG A 220 7.47 35.21 -10.87
C ARG A 220 8.42 35.75 -9.83
N THR A 221 9.00 36.92 -10.09
CA THR A 221 9.92 37.60 -9.20
C THR A 221 9.26 38.89 -8.72
N ASP A 222 9.05 39.00 -7.41
CA ASP A 222 8.63 40.30 -6.84
C ASP A 222 9.85 41.23 -6.84
N PRO A 223 9.86 42.28 -7.65
CA PRO A 223 11.02 43.20 -7.75
C PRO A 223 11.28 43.99 -6.47
N ALA A 224 10.30 44.03 -5.58
CA ALA A 224 10.39 44.75 -4.30
C ALA A 224 9.66 43.99 -3.19
N PRO A 225 10.17 42.79 -2.77
CA PRO A 225 9.48 41.91 -1.84
C PRO A 225 9.20 42.53 -0.48
N ASP A 226 10.04 43.49 -0.05
CA ASP A 226 9.88 44.19 1.22
C ASP A 226 9.03 45.47 1.09
N ALA A 227 8.68 45.89 -0.12
CA ALA A 227 7.84 47.08 -0.29
C ALA A 227 6.39 46.78 0.09
N LEU A 228 5.81 47.72 0.84
CA LEU A 228 4.45 47.58 1.34
C LEU A 228 3.36 47.96 0.33
N TRP A 229 3.74 48.61 -0.75
CA TRP A 229 2.88 48.90 -1.91
C TRP A 229 3.69 48.77 -3.20
N VAL A 230 3.21 47.95 -4.11
CA VAL A 230 3.84 47.75 -5.42
C VAL A 230 2.77 47.75 -6.52
N ASP A 231 3.00 48.52 -7.58
CA ASP A 231 2.17 48.55 -8.76
C ASP A 231 2.84 47.70 -9.85
N HIS A 232 2.20 46.60 -10.26
CA HIS A 232 2.61 45.81 -11.39
C HIS A 232 1.81 46.21 -12.63
N SER A 233 2.49 46.45 -13.75
CA SER A 233 1.85 46.55 -15.06
C SER A 233 2.00 45.22 -15.80
N LEU A 234 0.88 44.56 -16.05
CA LEU A 234 0.84 43.27 -16.69
C LEU A 234 0.38 43.37 -18.15
N SER A 235 1.28 43.13 -19.09
CA SER A 235 0.94 43.09 -20.50
C SER A 235 0.58 41.67 -20.90
N VAL A 236 -0.69 41.46 -21.21
CA VAL A 236 -1.23 40.14 -21.60
C VAL A 236 -1.66 40.23 -23.07
N GLU A 237 -0.89 39.65 -23.98
CA GLU A 237 -1.23 39.56 -25.39
C GLU A 237 -1.85 38.21 -25.73
N ASP A 238 -1.24 37.11 -25.24
CA ASP A 238 -1.65 35.73 -25.41
C ASP A 238 -2.14 35.11 -24.08
N THR A 239 -2.67 33.89 -24.14
CA THR A 239 -3.24 33.18 -22.99
C THR A 239 -2.53 31.86 -22.67
N PRO A 240 -1.19 31.86 -22.48
CA PRO A 240 -0.40 30.63 -22.38
C PRO A 240 -0.73 29.80 -21.14
N LEU A 241 -1.06 30.40 -20.02
CA LEU A 241 -1.45 29.67 -18.80
C LEU A 241 -2.84 29.00 -18.96
N LEU A 242 -3.81 29.73 -19.54
CA LEU A 242 -5.13 29.15 -19.81
C LEU A 242 -5.07 27.99 -20.79
N ASP A 243 -4.28 28.14 -21.86
CA ASP A 243 -4.12 27.09 -22.87
C ASP A 243 -3.42 25.86 -22.25
N ALA A 244 -2.41 26.05 -21.39
CA ALA A 244 -1.76 24.98 -20.65
C ALA A 244 -2.69 24.29 -19.65
N LEU A 245 -3.53 25.04 -18.95
CA LEU A 245 -4.53 24.48 -18.02
C LEU A 245 -5.57 23.64 -18.78
N GLU A 246 -6.07 24.14 -19.91
CA GLU A 246 -7.05 23.45 -20.73
C GLU A 246 -6.50 22.13 -21.29
N GLU A 247 -5.25 22.14 -21.78
CA GLU A 247 -4.59 20.93 -22.29
C GLU A 247 -4.32 19.92 -21.17
N ARG A 248 -3.87 20.36 -20.00
CA ARG A 248 -3.67 19.48 -18.84
C ARG A 248 -4.94 18.80 -18.39
N LEU A 249 -6.03 19.56 -18.27
CA LEU A 249 -7.33 18.99 -17.88
C LEU A 249 -7.81 17.95 -18.89
N LYS A 250 -7.64 18.24 -20.17
CA LYS A 250 -8.02 17.32 -21.26
C LYS A 250 -7.17 16.05 -21.21
N THR A 251 -5.86 16.19 -21.05
CA THR A 251 -4.92 15.05 -20.93
C THR A 251 -5.24 14.22 -19.70
N ALA A 252 -5.39 14.84 -18.53
CA ALA A 252 -5.72 14.14 -17.29
C ALA A 252 -7.07 13.43 -17.36
N SER A 253 -8.08 14.06 -17.95
CA SER A 253 -9.41 13.46 -18.16
C SER A 253 -9.34 12.25 -19.09
N ASN A 254 -8.59 12.34 -20.18
CA ASN A 254 -8.38 11.22 -21.11
C ASN A 254 -7.64 10.07 -20.45
N LEU A 255 -6.61 10.35 -19.66
CA LEU A 255 -5.85 9.34 -18.91
C LEU A 255 -6.72 8.67 -17.86
N ALA A 256 -7.53 9.43 -17.12
CA ALA A 256 -8.47 8.88 -16.14
C ALA A 256 -9.52 7.97 -16.82
N ALA A 257 -10.08 8.39 -17.94
CA ALA A 257 -11.04 7.60 -18.72
C ALA A 257 -10.40 6.32 -19.29
N ASN A 258 -9.18 6.40 -19.84
CA ASN A 258 -8.44 5.26 -20.35
C ASN A 258 -8.06 4.29 -19.24
N HIS A 259 -7.67 4.80 -18.08
CA HIS A 259 -7.35 4.00 -16.90
C HIS A 259 -8.60 3.26 -16.39
N ALA A 260 -9.72 3.95 -16.24
CA ALA A 260 -11.00 3.35 -15.84
C ALA A 260 -11.44 2.27 -16.83
N SER A 261 -11.33 2.53 -18.15
CA SER A 261 -11.65 1.55 -19.20
C SER A 261 -10.77 0.29 -19.09
N ARG A 262 -9.46 0.44 -18.85
CA ARG A 262 -8.57 -0.71 -18.64
C ARG A 262 -8.95 -1.52 -17.41
N ILE A 263 -9.26 -0.87 -16.29
CA ILE A 263 -9.69 -1.53 -15.07
C ILE A 263 -10.98 -2.31 -15.28
N ILE A 264 -11.96 -1.73 -15.99
CA ILE A 264 -13.24 -2.39 -16.32
C ILE A 264 -13.01 -3.60 -17.23
N GLN A 265 -12.11 -3.50 -18.21
CA GLN A 265 -11.78 -4.60 -19.12
C GLN A 265 -10.98 -5.73 -18.45
N GLU A 266 -10.24 -5.45 -17.38
CA GLU A 266 -9.38 -6.43 -16.70
C GLU A 266 -10.08 -7.43 -15.81
N GLU A 267 -11.37 -7.59 -15.82
CA GLU A 267 -12.26 -8.41 -15.00
C GLU A 267 -13.21 -7.58 -14.15
N THR A 268 -14.44 -7.93 -14.27
CA THR A 268 -15.57 -7.36 -13.56
C THR A 268 -15.32 -7.11 -12.07
N SER A 269 -15.44 -5.89 -11.68
CA SER A 269 -15.98 -5.34 -10.44
C SER A 269 -15.25 -5.50 -9.09
N ALA A 270 -14.21 -6.29 -8.90
CA ALA A 270 -13.49 -6.36 -7.63
C ALA A 270 -11.97 -6.42 -7.87
N ASN A 271 -11.36 -5.29 -8.17
CA ASN A 271 -9.96 -5.21 -8.60
C ASN A 271 -9.22 -4.05 -7.92
N PHE A 272 -9.48 -3.82 -6.64
CA PHE A 272 -8.95 -2.67 -5.92
C PHE A 272 -9.30 -1.32 -6.61
N LEU A 273 -10.52 -1.21 -7.13
CA LEU A 273 -10.99 -0.02 -7.86
C LEU A 273 -10.91 1.25 -7.01
N ALA A 274 -11.23 1.15 -5.73
CA ALA A 274 -11.17 2.29 -4.81
C ALA A 274 -9.73 2.79 -4.60
N LEU A 275 -8.73 1.91 -4.60
CA LEU A 275 -7.33 2.33 -4.55
C LEU A 275 -6.91 3.09 -5.81
N TYR A 276 -7.40 2.71 -6.98
CA TYR A 276 -7.14 3.43 -8.22
C TYR A 276 -7.92 4.76 -8.35
N SER A 277 -8.96 4.95 -7.52
CA SER A 277 -9.70 6.22 -7.42
C SER A 277 -9.12 7.19 -6.38
N LEU A 278 -8.06 6.81 -5.68
CA LEU A 278 -7.33 7.73 -4.81
C LEU A 278 -6.79 8.93 -5.59
N PRO A 279 -6.70 10.12 -4.97
CA PRO A 279 -6.08 11.27 -5.58
C PRO A 279 -4.67 10.93 -6.13
N PRO A 280 -4.27 11.47 -7.30
CA PRO A 280 -2.95 11.21 -7.89
C PRO A 280 -1.79 11.45 -6.92
N ARG A 281 -1.89 12.46 -6.06
CA ARG A 281 -0.89 12.73 -5.00
C ARG A 281 -0.73 11.57 -4.02
N GLU A 282 -1.83 10.96 -3.60
CA GLU A 282 -1.78 9.82 -2.67
C GLU A 282 -1.18 8.58 -3.36
N ILE A 283 -1.55 8.33 -4.63
CA ILE A 283 -0.93 7.26 -5.41
C ILE A 283 0.57 7.51 -5.56
N GLN A 284 0.98 8.74 -5.87
CA GLN A 284 2.39 9.11 -5.96
C GLN A 284 3.12 8.92 -4.64
N ARG A 285 2.53 9.36 -3.53
CA ARG A 285 3.07 9.14 -2.18
C ARG A 285 3.26 7.65 -1.87
N LEU A 286 2.30 6.79 -2.24
CA LEU A 286 2.43 5.34 -2.07
C LEU A 286 3.56 4.74 -2.92
N LYS A 287 3.87 5.33 -4.08
CA LYS A 287 5.00 4.93 -4.93
C LYS A 287 6.36 5.39 -4.36
N GLU A 288 6.40 6.48 -3.61
CA GLU A 288 7.63 7.04 -3.01
C GLU A 288 8.00 6.37 -1.68
N ILE A 289 7.01 5.88 -0.94
CA ILE A 289 7.25 5.15 0.30
C ILE A 289 7.82 3.77 -0.04
N VAL A 290 9.05 3.53 0.39
CA VAL A 290 9.81 2.30 0.10
C VAL A 290 9.98 1.46 1.35
N VAL A 291 9.79 0.15 1.23
CA VAL A 291 9.93 -0.86 2.27
C VAL A 291 11.17 -1.74 1.99
N GLY A 292 11.92 -2.06 3.04
CA GLY A 292 13.07 -2.96 2.97
C GLY A 292 14.36 -2.33 2.43
N ALA A 293 14.41 -1.01 2.23
CA ALA A 293 15.61 -0.31 1.79
C ALA A 293 16.52 0.11 2.96
N ASP A 294 15.93 0.50 4.09
CA ASP A 294 16.64 1.02 5.26
C ASP A 294 16.83 -0.07 6.33
N PRO A 295 18.10 -0.42 6.71
CA PRO A 295 18.38 -1.44 7.72
C PRO A 295 18.21 -0.97 9.16
N ALA A 296 17.89 0.30 9.42
CA ALA A 296 17.72 0.83 10.78
C ALA A 296 16.66 0.03 11.57
N PRO A 297 16.95 -0.38 12.81
CA PRO A 297 16.06 -1.24 13.61
C PRO A 297 14.66 -0.64 13.82
N GLU A 298 14.58 0.66 14.06
CA GLU A 298 13.34 1.40 14.26
C GLU A 298 12.49 1.40 12.99
N ARG A 299 13.11 1.66 11.84
CA ARG A 299 12.47 1.63 10.53
C ARG A 299 11.94 0.23 10.21
N LYS A 300 12.79 -0.79 10.38
CA LYS A 300 12.40 -2.20 10.21
C LYS A 300 11.19 -2.57 11.07
N LYS A 301 11.18 -2.12 12.34
CA LYS A 301 10.07 -2.38 13.27
C LYS A 301 8.78 -1.73 12.77
N ALA A 302 8.83 -0.45 12.39
CA ALA A 302 7.68 0.28 11.86
C ALA A 302 7.12 -0.36 10.58
N GLU A 303 7.99 -0.73 9.64
CA GLU A 303 7.62 -1.42 8.41
C GLU A 303 6.92 -2.76 8.68
N LEU A 304 7.46 -3.58 9.58
CA LEU A 304 6.87 -4.88 9.93
C LEU A 304 5.51 -4.71 10.61
N GLU A 305 5.35 -3.73 11.49
CA GLU A 305 4.09 -3.43 12.15
C GLU A 305 3.03 -2.94 11.15
N PHE A 306 3.42 -2.07 10.23
CA PHE A 306 2.54 -1.62 9.14
C PHE A 306 2.13 -2.80 8.23
N LEU A 307 3.09 -3.61 7.77
CA LEU A 307 2.83 -4.77 6.93
C LEU A 307 1.94 -5.81 7.63
N ARG A 308 2.02 -5.93 8.96
CA ARG A 308 1.16 -6.83 9.74
C ARG A 308 -0.32 -6.44 9.66
N ARG A 309 -0.62 -5.14 9.58
CA ARG A 309 -1.98 -4.60 9.48
C ARG A 309 -2.61 -4.84 8.10
N LEU A 310 -1.80 -4.95 7.04
CA LEU A 310 -2.32 -5.16 5.68
C LEU A 310 -2.93 -6.56 5.53
N PRO A 311 -4.07 -6.70 4.82
CA PRO A 311 -4.66 -8.01 4.51
C PRO A 311 -3.78 -8.79 3.52
N LYS A 312 -3.78 -10.11 3.63
CA LYS A 312 -2.95 -10.98 2.80
C LYS A 312 -3.71 -12.21 2.32
N ALA A 313 -3.29 -12.74 1.17
CA ALA A 313 -3.55 -14.11 0.76
C ALA A 313 -2.24 -14.88 0.81
N GLU A 314 -2.22 -16.01 1.49
CA GLU A 314 -1.10 -16.95 1.51
C GLU A 314 -1.44 -18.13 0.62
N LEU A 315 -0.69 -18.32 -0.46
CA LEU A 315 -0.97 -19.32 -1.48
C LEU A 315 0.04 -20.48 -1.50
N HIS A 316 1.12 -20.39 -0.70
CA HIS A 316 2.20 -21.36 -0.73
C HIS A 316 2.74 -21.61 0.68
N CYS A 317 1.96 -22.37 1.49
CA CYS A 317 2.33 -22.70 2.86
C CYS A 317 2.31 -24.20 3.09
N HIS A 318 3.47 -24.81 3.29
CA HIS A 318 3.62 -26.24 3.59
C HIS A 318 3.36 -26.51 5.06
N LEU A 319 2.37 -27.35 5.39
CA LEU A 319 2.01 -27.68 6.77
C LEU A 319 3.19 -28.21 7.59
N GLY A 320 4.04 -29.03 6.97
CA GLY A 320 5.20 -29.62 7.63
C GLY A 320 6.29 -28.62 8.03
N GLY A 321 6.32 -27.42 7.42
CA GLY A 321 7.32 -26.39 7.68
C GLY A 321 6.83 -25.19 8.49
N VAL A 322 5.65 -25.27 9.11
CA VAL A 322 4.98 -24.13 9.77
C VAL A 322 5.59 -23.78 11.12
N LEU A 323 6.06 -24.79 11.88
CA LEU A 323 6.39 -24.64 13.27
C LEU A 323 7.78 -24.03 13.50
N THR A 324 7.87 -23.00 14.30
CA THR A 324 9.13 -22.57 14.92
C THR A 324 9.58 -23.60 15.97
N VAL A 325 10.83 -23.51 16.40
CA VAL A 325 11.36 -24.44 17.42
C VAL A 325 10.52 -24.42 18.71
N GLY A 326 10.15 -23.25 19.20
CA GLY A 326 9.27 -23.14 20.38
C GLY A 326 7.89 -23.77 20.16
N GLU A 327 7.35 -23.60 18.96
CA GLU A 327 6.05 -24.20 18.56
C GLU A 327 6.16 -25.73 18.39
N MET A 328 7.30 -26.26 17.91
CA MET A 328 7.55 -27.71 17.90
C MET A 328 7.49 -28.30 19.32
N ILE A 329 8.11 -27.64 20.29
CA ILE A 329 8.08 -28.04 21.70
C ILE A 329 6.63 -27.99 22.24
N GLN A 330 5.90 -26.92 21.92
CA GLN A 330 4.47 -26.78 22.26
C GLN A 330 3.64 -27.91 21.68
N VAL A 331 3.83 -28.26 20.40
CA VAL A 331 3.13 -29.36 19.73
C VAL A 331 3.50 -30.70 20.36
N ALA A 332 4.78 -30.93 20.67
CA ALA A 332 5.21 -32.13 21.42
C ALA A 332 4.52 -32.26 22.76
N GLY A 333 4.23 -31.14 23.43
CA GLY A 333 3.45 -31.09 24.68
C GLY A 333 2.03 -31.62 24.55
N SER A 334 1.43 -31.59 23.36
CA SER A 334 0.07 -32.12 23.12
C SER A 334 -0.09 -33.64 23.32
N VAL A 335 1.02 -34.36 23.28
CA VAL A 335 1.06 -35.82 23.51
C VAL A 335 1.74 -36.20 24.83
N ARG A 336 1.92 -35.26 25.76
CA ARG A 336 2.61 -35.46 27.05
C ARG A 336 2.02 -36.62 27.86
N GLU A 337 0.72 -36.74 27.97
CA GLU A 337 0.03 -37.84 28.67
C GLU A 337 0.34 -39.20 28.06
N ARG A 338 0.45 -39.26 26.74
CA ARG A 338 0.84 -40.51 26.06
C ARG A 338 2.29 -40.86 26.31
N ILE A 339 3.21 -39.87 26.36
CA ILE A 339 4.63 -40.04 26.70
C ILE A 339 4.78 -40.59 28.12
N GLN A 340 3.99 -40.11 29.09
CA GLN A 340 4.05 -40.56 30.49
C GLN A 340 3.85 -42.08 30.63
N LYS A 341 3.05 -42.71 29.79
CA LYS A 341 2.85 -44.19 29.80
C LYS A 341 4.13 -44.95 29.48
N TYR A 342 5.13 -44.31 28.86
CA TYR A 342 6.41 -44.89 28.46
C TYR A 342 7.60 -44.25 29.19
N GLN A 343 7.34 -43.48 30.25
CA GLN A 343 8.33 -42.68 30.91
C GLN A 343 9.51 -43.51 31.44
N GLU A 344 9.25 -44.63 32.13
CA GLU A 344 10.29 -45.51 32.66
C GLU A 344 11.22 -46.06 31.56
N ARG A 345 10.67 -46.34 30.37
CA ARG A 345 11.45 -46.83 29.23
C ARG A 345 12.24 -45.75 28.53
N LEU A 346 11.70 -44.53 28.46
CA LEU A 346 12.36 -43.39 27.84
C LEU A 346 13.41 -42.75 28.73
N GLN A 347 13.24 -42.79 30.05
CA GLN A 347 14.10 -42.11 31.03
C GLN A 347 15.59 -42.34 30.81
N PRO A 348 16.11 -43.60 30.66
CA PRO A 348 17.55 -43.84 30.50
C PRO A 348 18.14 -43.23 29.21
N TRP A 349 17.32 -43.16 28.16
CA TRP A 349 17.66 -42.54 26.87
C TRP A 349 17.65 -41.01 26.97
N LEU A 350 16.65 -40.42 27.63
CA LEU A 350 16.55 -38.97 27.82
C LEU A 350 17.66 -38.45 28.75
N GLU A 351 18.04 -39.18 29.80
CA GLU A 351 19.16 -38.79 30.70
C GLU A 351 20.51 -38.80 29.95
N ARG A 352 20.72 -39.73 29.03
CA ARG A 352 21.92 -39.70 28.17
C ARG A 352 21.98 -38.44 27.32
N TRP A 353 20.82 -37.97 26.79
CA TRP A 353 20.74 -36.73 26.04
C TRP A 353 20.99 -35.51 26.92
N LYS A 354 20.43 -35.43 28.13
CA LYS A 354 20.66 -34.36 29.07
C LYS A 354 22.15 -34.22 29.41
N SER A 355 22.81 -35.36 29.77
CA SER A 355 24.21 -35.37 30.06
C SER A 355 25.10 -34.95 28.89
N ARG A 356 24.65 -35.22 27.70
CA ARG A 356 25.33 -34.81 26.46
C ARG A 356 25.16 -33.31 26.21
N LEU A 357 23.96 -32.78 26.46
CA LEU A 357 23.64 -31.35 26.34
C LEU A 357 24.49 -30.47 27.28
N GLU A 358 24.85 -30.99 28.44
CA GLU A 358 25.68 -30.28 29.40
C GLU A 358 27.17 -30.21 29.01
N ARG A 359 27.65 -31.13 28.16
CA ARG A 359 29.10 -31.30 27.89
C ARG A 359 29.53 -30.85 26.50
N GLU A 360 28.62 -30.79 25.52
CA GLU A 360 28.96 -30.59 24.11
C GLU A 360 28.38 -29.29 23.56
N ASP A 361 29.05 -28.67 22.56
CA ASP A 361 28.53 -27.53 21.82
C ASP A 361 27.33 -27.95 20.93
N PRO A 362 26.13 -27.43 21.17
CA PRO A 362 24.94 -27.82 20.42
C PRO A 362 25.05 -27.58 18.89
N VAL A 363 25.81 -26.58 18.43
CA VAL A 363 25.97 -26.27 17.01
C VAL A 363 26.68 -27.40 16.26
N ARG A 364 27.63 -28.06 16.91
CA ARG A 364 28.35 -29.19 16.29
C ARG A 364 27.48 -30.40 16.08
N TRP A 365 26.44 -30.59 16.90
CA TRP A 365 25.52 -31.74 16.76
C TRP A 365 24.63 -31.66 15.51
N GLY A 366 24.23 -30.47 15.09
CA GLY A 366 23.44 -30.30 13.87
C GLY A 366 24.10 -30.88 12.60
N GLN A 367 25.42 -31.12 12.64
CA GLN A 367 26.17 -31.80 11.58
C GLN A 367 26.15 -33.34 11.70
N SER A 368 26.07 -33.85 12.90
CA SER A 368 26.22 -35.29 13.22
C SER A 368 24.96 -35.95 13.78
N LEU A 369 23.91 -35.17 14.07
CA LEU A 369 22.67 -35.72 14.61
C LEU A 369 21.91 -36.44 13.53
N ASP A 370 21.82 -37.75 13.62
CA ASP A 370 20.90 -38.54 12.79
C ASP A 370 19.48 -38.42 13.37
N TRP A 371 18.69 -37.54 12.78
CA TRP A 371 17.28 -37.35 13.17
C TRP A 371 16.45 -38.64 12.98
N LYS A 372 16.87 -39.54 12.10
CA LYS A 372 16.23 -40.85 11.93
C LYS A 372 16.47 -41.75 13.15
N ALA A 373 17.63 -41.62 13.80
CA ALA A 373 17.93 -42.36 15.04
C ALA A 373 17.07 -41.94 16.23
N LEU A 374 16.48 -40.73 16.22
CA LEU A 374 15.54 -40.29 17.27
C LEU A 374 14.17 -40.94 17.17
N ARG A 375 13.86 -41.58 16.04
CA ARG A 375 12.53 -42.16 15.79
C ARG A 375 12.31 -43.47 16.52
N ARG A 376 13.35 -44.29 16.67
CA ARG A 376 13.27 -45.61 17.35
C ARG A 376 14.42 -45.85 18.32
N PRO A 377 14.62 -45.00 19.33
CA PRO A 377 15.72 -45.16 20.29
C PRO A 377 15.45 -46.28 21.31
N VAL A 378 14.17 -46.66 21.45
CA VAL A 378 13.70 -47.69 22.41
C VAL A 378 12.70 -48.57 21.67
N SER A 379 12.89 -49.90 21.67
CA SER A 379 12.19 -50.86 20.84
C SER A 379 10.66 -50.87 20.99
N ASP A 380 10.17 -50.65 22.22
CA ASP A 380 8.74 -50.78 22.54
C ASP A 380 8.02 -49.43 22.69
N VAL A 381 8.66 -48.32 22.32
CA VAL A 381 8.06 -47.00 22.35
C VAL A 381 7.69 -46.59 20.93
N PRO A 382 6.44 -46.15 20.69
CA PRO A 382 6.05 -45.64 19.37
C PRO A 382 6.97 -44.51 18.91
N GLU A 383 7.41 -44.58 17.65
CA GLU A 383 8.34 -43.62 17.04
C GLU A 383 7.95 -42.15 17.31
N PRO A 384 6.69 -41.71 17.11
CA PRO A 384 6.30 -40.32 17.30
C PRO A 384 6.45 -39.84 18.73
N LEU A 385 6.24 -40.70 19.72
CA LEU A 385 6.39 -40.35 21.13
C LEU A 385 7.83 -40.17 21.54
N SER A 386 8.76 -40.90 20.94
CA SER A 386 10.20 -40.72 21.17
C SER A 386 10.68 -39.35 20.67
N VAL A 387 10.26 -38.96 19.47
CA VAL A 387 10.59 -37.63 18.92
C VAL A 387 9.98 -36.52 19.79
N ALA A 388 8.72 -36.64 20.19
CA ALA A 388 8.08 -35.67 21.04
C ALA A 388 8.76 -35.58 22.44
N ALA A 389 9.11 -36.70 23.05
CA ALA A 389 9.83 -36.73 24.31
C ALA A 389 11.20 -36.05 24.22
N PHE A 390 11.94 -36.27 23.11
CA PHE A 390 13.19 -35.58 22.85
C PHE A 390 13.02 -34.08 22.78
N LEU A 391 12.02 -33.59 22.05
CA LEU A 391 11.74 -32.15 21.90
C LEU A 391 11.39 -31.49 23.22
N LEU A 392 10.66 -32.19 24.11
CA LEU A 392 10.30 -31.70 25.44
C LEU A 392 11.48 -31.52 26.37
N LEU A 393 12.65 -32.14 26.12
CA LEU A 393 13.89 -31.86 26.87
C LEU A 393 14.30 -30.38 26.79
N PHE A 394 13.92 -29.72 25.70
CA PHE A 394 14.30 -28.33 25.41
C PHE A 394 13.25 -27.31 25.88
N GLU A 395 12.21 -27.73 26.56
CA GLU A 395 11.17 -26.82 27.07
C GLU A 395 11.76 -25.68 27.94
N PRO A 396 12.75 -25.92 28.84
CA PRO A 396 13.39 -24.87 29.62
C PRO A 396 14.42 -24.06 28.82
N CYS A 397 14.89 -24.54 27.67
CA CYS A 397 15.95 -23.92 26.88
C CYS A 397 15.74 -24.06 25.35
N PRO A 398 14.64 -23.51 24.77
CA PRO A 398 14.32 -23.65 23.33
C PRO A 398 15.44 -23.16 22.41
N HIS A 399 16.19 -22.13 22.82
CA HIS A 399 17.31 -21.56 22.07
C HIS A 399 18.44 -22.56 21.81
N VAL A 400 18.61 -23.58 22.67
CA VAL A 400 19.60 -24.65 22.46
C VAL A 400 19.19 -25.53 21.28
N LEU A 401 17.93 -25.95 21.22
CA LEU A 401 17.40 -26.71 20.10
C LEU A 401 17.47 -25.90 18.80
N GLU A 402 17.19 -24.62 18.84
CA GLU A 402 17.31 -23.73 17.69
C GLU A 402 18.76 -23.68 17.15
N LYS A 403 19.74 -23.56 18.04
CA LYS A 403 21.17 -23.64 17.66
C LYS A 403 21.54 -25.00 17.07
N MET A 404 21.00 -26.09 17.59
CA MET A 404 21.22 -27.44 17.06
C MET A 404 20.69 -27.59 15.63
N ILE A 405 19.50 -27.07 15.33
CA ILE A 405 18.83 -27.22 14.04
C ILE A 405 19.47 -26.27 13.02
N SER A 406 19.56 -25.00 13.32
CA SER A 406 19.84 -23.95 12.35
C SER A 406 21.13 -23.17 12.58
N GLY A 407 21.76 -23.28 13.74
CA GLY A 407 22.87 -22.41 14.16
C GLY A 407 24.03 -22.31 13.17
N ARG A 408 24.39 -23.43 12.52
CA ARG A 408 25.48 -23.45 11.52
C ARG A 408 25.15 -22.70 10.21
N TYR A 409 23.85 -22.47 9.94
CA TYR A 409 23.36 -21.83 8.72
C TYR A 409 23.09 -20.34 8.92
N LEU A 410 23.26 -19.85 10.15
CA LEU A 410 22.96 -18.47 10.50
C LEU A 410 24.24 -17.62 10.53
N LYS A 411 24.18 -16.44 9.93
CA LYS A 411 25.13 -15.35 10.14
C LYS A 411 24.37 -14.21 10.84
N GLY A 412 24.49 -14.14 12.16
CA GLY A 412 23.61 -13.31 12.97
C GLY A 412 22.17 -13.84 12.94
N GLU A 413 21.22 -13.01 12.60
CA GLU A 413 19.79 -13.41 12.46
C GLU A 413 19.42 -13.91 11.05
N ASN A 414 20.36 -13.86 10.09
CA ASN A 414 20.08 -14.15 8.70
C ASN A 414 20.63 -15.51 8.30
N PHE A 415 19.85 -16.24 7.52
CA PHE A 415 20.32 -17.46 6.88
C PHE A 415 21.32 -17.11 5.77
N VAL A 416 22.39 -17.89 5.67
CA VAL A 416 23.22 -17.94 4.45
C VAL A 416 22.62 -18.96 3.47
N GLY A 417 22.92 -18.83 2.17
CA GLY A 417 22.50 -19.81 1.17
C GLY A 417 23.03 -21.19 1.50
N ILE A 418 22.14 -22.16 1.72
CA ILE A 418 22.48 -23.51 2.19
C ILE A 418 22.27 -24.58 1.14
N GLY A 419 21.57 -24.26 0.07
CA GLY A 419 21.20 -25.20 -1.00
C GLY A 419 19.98 -26.05 -0.64
N PHE A 420 19.37 -26.64 -1.68
CA PHE A 420 18.11 -27.37 -1.60
C PHE A 420 18.15 -28.55 -0.63
N ASP A 421 19.15 -29.45 -0.76
CA ASP A 421 19.22 -30.66 0.07
C ASP A 421 19.41 -30.38 1.57
N ALA A 422 20.10 -29.30 1.92
CA ALA A 422 20.26 -28.90 3.31
C ALA A 422 18.98 -28.28 3.86
N TYR A 423 18.29 -27.50 3.05
CA TYR A 423 17.00 -26.89 3.39
C TYR A 423 15.93 -27.95 3.66
N GLU A 424 15.80 -28.94 2.77
CA GLU A 424 14.85 -30.04 2.96
C GLU A 424 15.11 -30.85 4.24
N ARG A 425 16.39 -31.14 4.55
CA ARG A 425 16.73 -31.84 5.79
C ARG A 425 16.28 -31.12 7.06
N LEU A 426 16.20 -29.79 7.03
CA LEU A 426 15.60 -29.04 8.13
C LEU A 426 14.11 -29.36 8.30
N GLY A 427 13.39 -29.59 7.19
CA GLY A 427 11.97 -30.00 7.19
C GLY A 427 11.70 -31.37 7.80
N ASP A 428 12.65 -32.31 7.70
CA ASP A 428 12.52 -33.67 8.26
C ASP A 428 12.29 -33.64 9.79
N VAL A 429 12.88 -32.69 10.49
CA VAL A 429 12.75 -32.54 11.96
C VAL A 429 11.38 -31.97 12.32
N GLN A 430 10.95 -30.95 11.58
CA GLN A 430 9.78 -30.15 11.96
C GLN A 430 8.46 -30.82 11.61
N GLY A 431 8.34 -31.37 10.40
CA GLY A 431 7.08 -31.89 9.91
C GLY A 431 6.94 -33.39 10.09
N SER A 432 7.67 -34.14 9.27
CA SER A 432 7.45 -35.58 9.12
C SER A 432 7.86 -36.41 10.34
N ALA A 433 8.68 -35.90 11.26
CA ALA A 433 9.05 -36.60 12.48
C ALA A 433 8.03 -36.42 13.63
N LEU A 434 7.44 -35.23 13.76
CA LEU A 434 6.58 -34.87 14.89
C LEU A 434 5.08 -35.07 14.59
N LEU A 435 4.61 -34.76 13.38
CA LEU A 435 3.18 -34.69 13.05
C LEU A 435 2.59 -36.09 12.74
N GLN A 436 2.67 -37.02 13.68
CA GLN A 436 2.34 -38.42 13.47
C GLN A 436 1.10 -38.87 14.30
N SER A 437 0.35 -37.95 14.86
CA SER A 437 -0.89 -38.24 15.60
C SER A 437 -1.93 -37.14 15.40
N GLU A 438 -3.19 -37.43 15.70
CA GLU A 438 -4.26 -36.42 15.61
C GLU A 438 -3.97 -35.20 16.50
N GLU A 439 -3.49 -35.42 17.71
CA GLU A 439 -3.21 -34.35 18.67
C GLU A 439 -2.15 -33.37 18.11
N THR A 440 -1.05 -33.89 17.53
CA THR A 440 0.02 -33.07 16.98
C THR A 440 -0.42 -32.36 15.70
N LEU A 441 -1.19 -33.00 14.82
CA LEU A 441 -1.77 -32.37 13.63
C LEU A 441 -2.73 -31.25 14.01
N ARG A 442 -3.66 -31.50 14.95
CA ARG A 442 -4.61 -30.47 15.43
C ARG A 442 -3.89 -29.29 16.10
N ALA A 443 -2.88 -29.56 16.94
CA ALA A 443 -2.10 -28.51 17.58
C ALA A 443 -1.40 -27.63 16.53
N THR A 444 -0.81 -28.24 15.49
CA THR A 444 -0.16 -27.51 14.39
C THR A 444 -1.14 -26.66 13.59
N CYS A 445 -2.32 -27.20 13.25
CA CYS A 445 -3.37 -26.45 12.55
C CYS A 445 -3.86 -25.23 13.36
N ARG A 446 -4.04 -25.39 14.69
CA ARG A 446 -4.39 -24.28 15.59
C ARG A 446 -3.32 -23.18 15.61
N ILE A 447 -2.05 -23.56 15.66
CA ILE A 447 -0.92 -22.61 15.60
C ILE A 447 -0.95 -21.87 14.28
N LEU A 448 -1.07 -22.56 13.14
CA LEU A 448 -1.15 -21.96 11.83
C LEU A 448 -2.32 -20.98 11.71
N GLY A 449 -3.51 -21.40 12.14
CA GLY A 449 -4.71 -20.54 12.12
C GLY A 449 -4.56 -19.29 12.99
N ARG A 450 -3.92 -19.40 14.18
CA ARG A 450 -3.60 -18.26 15.04
C ARG A 450 -2.64 -17.31 14.33
N LYS A 451 -1.52 -17.79 13.79
CA LYS A 451 -0.53 -16.99 13.05
C LYS A 451 -1.16 -16.28 11.86
N ALA A 452 -2.01 -16.97 11.10
CA ALA A 452 -2.71 -16.37 9.97
C ALA A 452 -3.59 -15.18 10.39
N ARG A 453 -4.36 -15.32 11.47
CA ARG A 453 -5.19 -14.22 12.02
C ARG A 453 -4.34 -13.07 12.56
N GLU A 454 -3.27 -13.35 13.28
CA GLU A 454 -2.34 -12.34 13.82
C GLU A 454 -1.69 -11.48 12.74
N HIS A 455 -1.50 -12.04 11.54
CA HIS A 455 -0.93 -11.36 10.38
C HIS A 455 -1.96 -10.92 9.33
N ASN A 456 -3.25 -10.90 9.69
CA ASN A 456 -4.36 -10.45 8.85
C ASN A 456 -4.44 -11.21 7.49
N VAL A 457 -4.19 -12.53 7.52
CA VAL A 457 -4.39 -13.41 6.37
C VAL A 457 -5.88 -13.70 6.21
N LEU A 458 -6.47 -13.33 5.08
CA LEU A 458 -7.90 -13.53 4.77
C LEU A 458 -8.16 -14.81 3.99
N HIS A 459 -7.17 -15.23 3.19
CA HIS A 459 -7.20 -16.47 2.42
C HIS A 459 -5.91 -17.24 2.66
N LEU A 460 -6.04 -18.54 2.97
CA LEU A 460 -4.93 -19.42 3.32
C LEU A 460 -5.04 -20.73 2.54
N GLU A 461 -4.03 -21.02 1.74
CA GLU A 461 -3.87 -22.31 1.05
C GLU A 461 -2.80 -23.15 1.74
N VAL A 462 -3.21 -24.27 2.30
CA VAL A 462 -2.31 -25.17 3.04
C VAL A 462 -1.96 -26.35 2.17
N ARG A 463 -0.68 -26.56 1.92
CA ARG A 463 -0.15 -27.68 1.17
C ARG A 463 0.29 -28.79 2.10
N CYS A 464 -0.10 -30.03 1.81
CA CYS A 464 0.39 -31.15 2.59
C CYS A 464 0.55 -32.43 1.76
N SER A 465 1.52 -33.25 2.19
CA SER A 465 1.69 -34.63 1.73
C SER A 465 1.27 -35.57 2.88
N PRO A 466 0.02 -36.05 2.91
CA PRO A 466 -0.53 -36.80 4.07
C PRO A 466 0.28 -38.05 4.40
N ARG A 467 0.87 -38.69 3.40
CA ARG A 467 1.73 -39.89 3.58
C ARG A 467 2.97 -39.63 4.45
N ASN A 468 3.38 -38.37 4.61
CA ASN A 468 4.49 -38.04 5.51
C ASN A 468 4.07 -38.14 6.99
N TYR A 469 2.77 -38.27 7.29
CA TYR A 469 2.20 -38.26 8.65
C TYR A 469 1.55 -39.57 9.04
N THR A 470 1.89 -40.69 8.37
CA THR A 470 1.29 -42.02 8.55
C THR A 470 2.19 -43.04 9.22
N ARG A 471 3.25 -42.62 9.91
CA ARG A 471 4.13 -43.51 10.66
C ARG A 471 3.57 -43.93 12.01
N GLY A 472 2.49 -43.29 12.46
CA GLY A 472 1.63 -43.73 13.55
C GLY A 472 0.46 -44.55 13.01
N ASP A 473 -0.66 -44.48 13.70
CA ASP A 473 -1.88 -45.28 13.39
C ASP A 473 -2.83 -44.56 12.40
N LEU A 474 -2.39 -43.47 11.76
CA LEU A 474 -3.22 -42.67 10.88
C LEU A 474 -3.13 -43.14 9.42
N SER A 475 -4.27 -43.31 8.76
CA SER A 475 -4.32 -43.44 7.30
C SER A 475 -4.17 -42.06 6.63
N PRO A 476 -3.72 -41.97 5.37
CA PRO A 476 -3.65 -40.71 4.64
C PRO A 476 -4.98 -39.96 4.57
N VAL A 477 -6.10 -40.67 4.42
CA VAL A 477 -7.46 -40.11 4.45
C VAL A 477 -7.75 -39.48 5.81
N ARG A 478 -7.45 -40.21 6.90
CA ARG A 478 -7.66 -39.69 8.25
C ARG A 478 -6.83 -38.45 8.56
N VAL A 479 -5.60 -38.40 8.08
CA VAL A 479 -4.73 -37.20 8.18
C VAL A 479 -5.42 -36.00 7.54
N LEU A 480 -5.92 -36.10 6.31
CA LEU A 480 -6.61 -35.01 5.63
C LEU A 480 -7.91 -34.60 6.33
N GLN A 481 -8.70 -35.57 6.84
CA GLN A 481 -9.90 -35.30 7.61
C GLN A 481 -9.58 -34.49 8.89
N VAL A 482 -8.56 -34.91 9.65
CA VAL A 482 -8.13 -34.21 10.87
C VAL A 482 -7.68 -32.78 10.58
N ILE A 483 -6.90 -32.58 9.50
CA ILE A 483 -6.43 -31.26 9.07
C ILE A 483 -7.63 -30.41 8.64
N GLY A 484 -8.52 -30.92 7.79
CA GLY A 484 -9.70 -30.21 7.31
C GLY A 484 -10.64 -29.80 8.43
N ASP A 485 -10.96 -30.73 9.36
CA ASP A 485 -11.78 -30.43 10.53
C ASP A 485 -11.18 -29.32 11.39
N GLU A 486 -9.89 -29.38 11.68
CA GLU A 486 -9.26 -28.42 12.57
C GLU A 486 -9.07 -27.03 11.90
N LEU A 487 -8.68 -26.99 10.61
CA LEU A 487 -8.55 -25.75 9.88
C LEU A 487 -9.88 -25.04 9.64
N THR A 488 -10.98 -25.80 9.47
CA THR A 488 -12.33 -25.22 9.42
C THR A 488 -12.68 -24.46 10.72
N ARG A 489 -12.18 -24.92 11.87
CA ARG A 489 -12.43 -24.29 13.18
C ARG A 489 -11.45 -23.19 13.51
N SER A 490 -10.18 -23.38 13.17
CA SER A 490 -9.08 -22.54 13.64
C SER A 490 -8.48 -21.64 12.59
N GLY A 491 -8.69 -21.90 11.30
CA GLY A 491 -8.15 -21.13 10.19
C GLY A 491 -8.90 -19.82 9.93
N PRO A 492 -8.41 -19.00 9.00
CA PRO A 492 -9.19 -17.94 8.36
C PRO A 492 -10.46 -18.50 7.71
N GLN A 493 -11.48 -17.66 7.57
CA GLN A 493 -12.77 -18.08 6.97
C GLN A 493 -12.63 -18.63 5.53
N SER A 494 -11.60 -18.20 4.80
CA SER A 494 -11.25 -18.74 3.48
C SER A 494 -9.94 -19.53 3.60
N THR A 495 -10.06 -20.79 4.03
CA THR A 495 -8.93 -21.72 4.11
C THR A 495 -9.22 -22.92 3.21
N VAL A 496 -8.24 -23.30 2.39
CA VAL A 496 -8.32 -24.42 1.44
C VAL A 496 -7.10 -25.34 1.54
N LEU A 497 -7.21 -26.54 1.01
CA LEU A 497 -6.15 -27.55 1.00
C LEU A 497 -5.66 -27.83 -0.44
N LEU A 498 -4.35 -28.02 -0.57
CA LEU A 498 -3.71 -28.55 -1.76
C LEU A 498 -2.97 -29.85 -1.37
N LEU A 499 -3.21 -30.90 -2.12
CA LEU A 499 -2.49 -32.15 -1.94
C LEU A 499 -1.14 -32.09 -2.67
N ILE A 500 -0.07 -32.58 -2.05
CA ILE A 500 1.25 -32.63 -2.66
C ILE A 500 1.54 -34.03 -3.22
N GLY A 501 1.86 -34.10 -4.50
CA GLY A 501 2.59 -35.20 -5.11
C GLY A 501 4.09 -34.96 -5.02
N SER A 502 4.83 -35.91 -4.45
CA SER A 502 6.27 -35.75 -4.21
C SER A 502 7.09 -36.24 -5.38
N ARG A 503 8.06 -35.45 -5.85
CA ARG A 503 9.06 -35.81 -6.85
C ARG A 503 10.18 -36.70 -6.32
N HIS A 504 10.32 -36.85 -5.01
CA HIS A 504 11.35 -37.72 -4.39
C HIS A 504 11.01 -39.18 -4.42
N ARG A 505 9.78 -39.52 -4.82
CA ARG A 505 9.27 -40.87 -4.92
C ARG A 505 9.09 -41.26 -6.37
N ASP A 506 8.84 -42.54 -6.59
CA ASP A 506 8.56 -43.08 -7.92
C ASP A 506 7.17 -42.63 -8.44
N LEU A 507 6.90 -42.92 -9.69
CA LEU A 507 5.63 -42.63 -10.36
C LEU A 507 4.44 -43.35 -9.68
N ALA A 508 4.66 -44.53 -9.07
CA ALA A 508 3.62 -45.26 -8.35
C ALA A 508 3.14 -44.45 -7.12
N ALA A 509 4.06 -43.90 -6.32
CA ALA A 509 3.74 -43.08 -5.17
C ALA A 509 2.98 -41.80 -5.57
N LEU A 510 3.28 -41.21 -6.75
CA LEU A 510 2.53 -40.07 -7.27
C LEU A 510 1.09 -40.51 -7.65
N ARG A 511 0.91 -41.61 -8.35
CA ARG A 511 -0.43 -42.17 -8.69
C ARG A 511 -1.26 -42.44 -7.45
N GLU A 512 -0.66 -42.98 -6.40
CA GLU A 512 -1.35 -43.16 -5.11
C GLU A 512 -1.79 -41.84 -4.46
N SER A 513 -1.01 -40.76 -4.66
CA SER A 513 -1.43 -39.42 -4.18
C SER A 513 -2.59 -38.87 -5.00
N VAL A 514 -2.64 -39.16 -6.29
CA VAL A 514 -3.77 -38.82 -7.18
C VAL A 514 -5.01 -39.61 -6.78
N THR A 515 -4.91 -40.93 -6.59
CA THR A 515 -6.02 -41.76 -6.10
C THR A 515 -6.56 -41.26 -4.75
N LEU A 516 -5.67 -40.86 -3.83
CA LEU A 516 -6.06 -40.27 -2.56
C LEU A 516 -6.89 -38.97 -2.74
N ALA A 517 -6.52 -38.12 -3.70
CA ALA A 517 -7.32 -36.93 -4.02
C ALA A 517 -8.73 -37.31 -4.49
N GLU A 518 -8.84 -38.36 -5.35
CA GLU A 518 -10.13 -38.84 -5.83
C GLU A 518 -10.99 -39.43 -4.69
N GLU A 519 -10.38 -40.20 -3.78
CA GLU A 519 -11.05 -40.75 -2.60
C GLU A 519 -11.62 -39.64 -1.70
N ILE A 520 -10.80 -38.60 -1.42
CA ILE A 520 -11.23 -37.46 -0.60
C ILE A 520 -12.37 -36.67 -1.26
N LEU A 521 -12.32 -36.46 -2.56
CA LEU A 521 -13.36 -35.74 -3.31
C LEU A 521 -14.67 -36.55 -3.44
N ALA A 522 -14.64 -37.83 -3.23
CA ALA A 522 -15.83 -38.69 -3.17
C ALA A 522 -16.52 -38.67 -1.79
N ASP A 523 -15.90 -38.09 -0.76
CA ASP A 523 -16.43 -37.92 0.60
C ASP A 523 -17.15 -36.56 0.74
N ASP A 524 -18.07 -36.44 1.72
CA ASP A 524 -18.78 -35.20 2.04
C ASP A 524 -18.16 -34.43 3.24
N GLY A 525 -16.98 -34.82 3.68
CA GLY A 525 -16.29 -34.27 4.84
C GLY A 525 -15.72 -32.87 4.65
N ALA A 526 -15.19 -32.29 5.72
CA ALA A 526 -14.52 -30.99 5.69
C ALA A 526 -13.31 -31.00 4.74
N ALA A 527 -12.55 -32.08 4.69
CA ALA A 527 -11.39 -32.19 3.79
C ALA A 527 -11.80 -32.15 2.32
N SER A 528 -12.90 -32.80 1.93
CA SER A 528 -13.44 -32.74 0.57
C SER A 528 -13.81 -31.34 0.14
N ARG A 529 -14.55 -30.62 0.98
CA ARG A 529 -14.93 -29.22 0.70
C ARG A 529 -13.76 -28.26 0.64
N MET A 530 -12.65 -28.59 1.31
CA MET A 530 -11.44 -27.76 1.33
C MET A 530 -10.42 -28.12 0.24
N LEU A 531 -10.46 -29.34 -0.30
CA LEU A 531 -9.48 -29.78 -1.32
C LEU A 531 -9.81 -29.14 -2.68
N VAL A 532 -9.04 -28.14 -3.06
CA VAL A 532 -9.25 -27.36 -4.29
C VAL A 532 -8.20 -27.61 -5.36
N GLY A 533 -7.04 -28.16 -5.00
CA GLY A 533 -5.95 -28.27 -5.94
C GLY A 533 -4.87 -29.29 -5.58
N PHE A 534 -3.95 -29.43 -6.47
CA PHE A 534 -2.81 -30.36 -6.39
C PHE A 534 -1.51 -29.64 -6.72
N ASP A 535 -0.44 -30.02 -6.02
CA ASP A 535 0.91 -29.49 -6.20
C ASP A 535 1.88 -30.64 -6.51
N LEU A 536 2.87 -30.39 -7.35
CA LEU A 536 3.99 -31.30 -7.60
C LEU A 536 5.25 -30.66 -7.03
N ALA A 537 5.70 -31.12 -5.85
CA ALA A 537 6.82 -30.54 -5.11
C ALA A 537 7.99 -31.52 -4.93
N GLY A 538 9.14 -30.98 -4.48
CA GLY A 538 10.38 -31.72 -4.26
C GLY A 538 11.40 -31.46 -5.37
N ASN A 539 12.50 -32.24 -5.39
CA ASN A 539 13.62 -32.02 -6.32
C ASN A 539 13.19 -32.08 -7.79
N GLU A 540 13.19 -30.95 -8.48
CA GLU A 540 12.77 -30.82 -9.86
C GLU A 540 13.56 -31.71 -10.82
N LYS A 541 14.82 -32.03 -10.50
CA LYS A 541 15.71 -32.86 -11.29
C LYS A 541 15.46 -34.37 -11.13
N ALA A 542 14.75 -34.77 -10.06
CA ALA A 542 14.47 -36.16 -9.78
C ALA A 542 13.36 -36.73 -10.68
N LEU A 543 12.30 -35.97 -10.93
CA LEU A 543 11.16 -36.38 -11.75
C LEU A 543 10.63 -35.18 -12.56
N GLU A 544 10.87 -35.20 -13.86
CA GLU A 544 10.45 -34.15 -14.79
C GLU A 544 8.93 -34.14 -14.95
N ALA A 545 8.34 -32.95 -15.09
CA ALA A 545 6.90 -32.77 -15.23
C ALA A 545 6.33 -33.50 -16.49
N ALA A 546 7.07 -33.55 -17.57
CA ALA A 546 6.69 -34.30 -18.79
C ALA A 546 6.43 -35.78 -18.55
N LYS A 547 7.20 -36.44 -17.65
CA LYS A 547 7.10 -37.86 -17.36
C LYS A 547 5.89 -38.25 -16.49
N VAL A 548 5.26 -37.26 -15.85
CA VAL A 548 4.13 -37.52 -14.94
C VAL A 548 2.78 -37.08 -15.51
N ARG A 549 2.73 -36.58 -16.75
CA ARG A 549 1.53 -36.08 -17.41
C ARG A 549 0.33 -37.01 -17.29
N ASP A 550 0.53 -38.31 -17.66
CA ASP A 550 -0.57 -39.29 -17.64
C ASP A 550 -1.09 -39.56 -16.22
N ALA A 551 -0.24 -39.42 -15.22
CA ALA A 551 -0.65 -39.57 -13.84
C ALA A 551 -1.51 -38.36 -13.34
N PHE A 552 -1.38 -37.18 -13.98
CA PHE A 552 -2.16 -35.98 -13.68
C PHE A 552 -3.52 -35.92 -14.39
N LEU A 553 -3.75 -36.71 -15.43
CA LEU A 553 -5.01 -36.69 -16.19
C LEU A 553 -6.27 -36.80 -15.32
N PRO A 554 -6.37 -37.71 -14.32
CA PRO A 554 -7.56 -37.78 -13.47
C PRO A 554 -7.85 -36.49 -12.68
N LEU A 555 -6.81 -35.76 -12.30
CA LEU A 555 -6.95 -34.45 -11.59
C LEU A 555 -7.48 -33.39 -12.56
N MET A 556 -7.00 -33.38 -13.80
CA MET A 556 -7.44 -32.45 -14.84
C MET A 556 -8.90 -32.70 -15.24
N GLU A 557 -9.29 -33.99 -15.38
CA GLU A 557 -10.67 -34.39 -15.69
C GLU A 557 -11.66 -33.96 -14.62
N ARG A 558 -11.22 -33.85 -13.35
CA ARG A 558 -12.00 -33.32 -12.23
C ARG A 558 -11.92 -31.82 -12.08
N CYS A 559 -11.24 -31.11 -12.98
CA CYS A 559 -11.03 -29.67 -12.92
C CYS A 559 -10.39 -29.17 -11.61
N LEU A 560 -9.56 -30.01 -10.97
CA LEU A 560 -8.77 -29.57 -9.83
C LEU A 560 -7.70 -28.57 -10.28
N HIS A 561 -7.54 -27.52 -9.49
CA HIS A 561 -6.49 -26.54 -9.74
C HIS A 561 -5.09 -27.16 -9.62
N ALA A 562 -4.17 -26.70 -10.45
CA ALA A 562 -2.78 -27.16 -10.44
C ALA A 562 -1.80 -26.01 -10.19
N THR A 563 -0.97 -26.18 -9.16
CA THR A 563 0.22 -25.36 -8.93
C THR A 563 1.43 -26.30 -8.92
N ILE A 564 2.53 -25.90 -9.52
CA ILE A 564 3.69 -26.79 -9.72
C ILE A 564 4.96 -26.06 -9.31
N HIS A 565 5.76 -26.65 -8.42
CA HIS A 565 7.11 -26.17 -8.15
C HIS A 565 7.96 -26.32 -9.42
N ALA A 566 8.43 -25.20 -9.95
CA ALA A 566 9.26 -25.21 -11.15
C ALA A 566 10.14 -23.95 -11.24
N GLY A 567 11.35 -24.11 -11.77
CA GLY A 567 12.29 -23.01 -11.92
C GLY A 567 12.90 -22.51 -10.61
N GLU A 568 12.95 -23.32 -9.56
CA GLU A 568 13.65 -23.02 -8.32
C GLU A 568 15.12 -23.41 -8.42
N ILE A 569 15.39 -24.66 -8.79
CA ILE A 569 16.74 -25.22 -8.94
C ILE A 569 17.00 -25.77 -10.37
N ALA A 570 15.99 -25.82 -11.22
CA ALA A 570 16.08 -26.15 -12.63
C ALA A 570 15.92 -24.88 -13.48
N ASP A 571 16.24 -25.00 -14.78
CA ASP A 571 16.10 -23.91 -15.75
C ASP A 571 14.64 -23.66 -16.17
N ALA A 572 14.42 -22.68 -17.04
CA ALA A 572 13.08 -22.31 -17.51
C ALA A 572 12.35 -23.43 -18.25
N SER A 573 13.03 -24.52 -18.68
CA SER A 573 12.38 -25.66 -19.32
C SER A 573 11.48 -26.42 -18.35
N SER A 574 11.81 -26.45 -17.06
CA SER A 574 10.94 -27.05 -16.02
C SER A 574 9.63 -26.28 -15.88
N ILE A 575 9.68 -24.95 -15.99
CA ILE A 575 8.49 -24.10 -15.97
C ILE A 575 7.63 -24.34 -17.21
N TRP A 576 8.27 -24.41 -18.38
CA TRP A 576 7.59 -24.74 -19.63
C TRP A 576 6.84 -26.07 -19.54
N GLN A 577 7.53 -27.12 -19.05
CA GLN A 577 6.93 -28.46 -18.86
C GLN A 577 5.74 -28.42 -17.88
N ALA A 578 5.84 -27.69 -16.78
CA ALA A 578 4.75 -27.56 -15.83
C ALA A 578 3.51 -26.93 -16.47
N VAL A 579 3.68 -25.87 -17.26
CA VAL A 579 2.57 -25.18 -17.93
C VAL A 579 1.95 -26.03 -19.05
N TYR A 580 2.76 -26.64 -19.90
CA TYR A 580 2.25 -27.28 -21.11
C TYR A 580 1.95 -28.77 -20.95
N HIS A 581 2.57 -29.48 -20.02
CA HIS A 581 2.28 -30.88 -19.73
C HIS A 581 1.31 -31.10 -18.57
N LEU A 582 1.35 -30.25 -17.54
CA LEU A 582 0.53 -30.40 -16.34
C LEU A 582 -0.57 -29.33 -16.20
N ASN A 583 -0.72 -28.47 -17.22
CA ASN A 583 -1.71 -27.39 -17.21
C ASN A 583 -1.65 -26.51 -15.95
N ALA A 584 -0.44 -26.20 -15.49
CA ALA A 584 -0.25 -25.40 -14.29
C ALA A 584 -0.88 -24.01 -14.45
N GLU A 585 -1.73 -23.64 -13.50
CA GLU A 585 -2.35 -22.32 -13.39
C GLU A 585 -1.45 -21.36 -12.63
N ARG A 586 -0.60 -21.91 -11.75
CA ARG A 586 0.41 -21.17 -10.98
C ARG A 586 1.72 -21.97 -10.96
N ILE A 587 2.81 -21.23 -10.80
CA ILE A 587 4.15 -21.82 -10.67
C ILE A 587 4.74 -21.44 -9.32
N GLY A 588 5.09 -22.45 -8.52
CA GLY A 588 5.86 -22.26 -7.29
C GLY A 588 7.29 -21.80 -7.61
N HIS A 589 7.76 -20.75 -6.97
CA HIS A 589 9.07 -20.11 -7.10
C HIS A 589 9.32 -19.41 -8.42
N GLY A 590 9.40 -20.10 -9.56
CA GLY A 590 9.53 -19.52 -10.90
C GLY A 590 10.76 -18.64 -11.12
N LEU A 591 11.87 -18.88 -10.42
CA LEU A 591 13.03 -17.98 -10.37
C LEU A 591 13.78 -17.86 -11.71
N THR A 592 13.67 -18.87 -12.56
CA THR A 592 14.36 -18.94 -13.86
C THR A 592 13.47 -18.55 -15.04
N LEU A 593 12.25 -18.05 -14.80
CA LEU A 593 11.32 -17.65 -15.86
C LEU A 593 11.91 -16.53 -16.76
N GLU A 594 12.72 -15.64 -16.20
CA GLU A 594 13.38 -14.56 -16.96
C GLU A 594 14.39 -15.07 -18.01
N GLU A 595 14.85 -16.31 -17.92
CA GLU A 595 15.76 -16.93 -18.88
C GLU A 595 15.10 -17.23 -20.24
N ASN A 596 13.76 -17.19 -20.30
CA ASN A 596 12.98 -17.44 -21.51
C ASN A 596 11.95 -16.34 -21.75
N SER A 597 12.26 -15.40 -22.66
CA SER A 597 11.43 -14.25 -22.97
C SER A 597 10.05 -14.62 -23.50
N ASP A 598 9.97 -15.66 -24.37
CA ASP A 598 8.70 -16.07 -24.99
C ASP A 598 7.77 -16.71 -23.96
N LEU A 599 8.33 -17.49 -23.05
CA LEU A 599 7.57 -18.07 -21.94
C LEU A 599 7.09 -16.96 -20.98
N LEU A 600 7.92 -15.99 -20.70
CA LEU A 600 7.57 -14.85 -19.86
C LEU A 600 6.39 -14.05 -20.45
N GLU A 601 6.42 -13.77 -21.76
CA GLU A 601 5.30 -13.14 -22.47
C GLU A 601 4.02 -13.99 -22.36
N ARG A 602 4.11 -15.30 -22.46
CA ARG A 602 2.96 -16.21 -22.27
C ARG A 602 2.40 -16.16 -20.85
N PHE A 603 3.25 -16.02 -19.83
CA PHE A 603 2.81 -15.83 -18.45
C PHE A 603 1.98 -14.56 -18.29
N ARG A 604 2.42 -13.46 -18.93
CA ARG A 604 1.69 -12.19 -18.94
C ARG A 604 0.34 -12.35 -19.63
N ASP A 605 0.31 -12.90 -20.85
CA ASP A 605 -0.90 -13.04 -21.67
C ASP A 605 -1.93 -13.96 -21.03
N ARG A 606 -1.50 -15.11 -20.53
CA ARG A 606 -2.36 -16.12 -19.88
C ARG A 606 -2.59 -15.85 -18.40
N ARG A 607 -1.94 -14.84 -17.84
CA ARG A 607 -2.03 -14.45 -16.42
C ARG A 607 -1.70 -15.58 -15.45
N ILE A 608 -0.77 -16.45 -15.83
CA ILE A 608 -0.24 -17.48 -14.95
C ILE A 608 0.48 -16.81 -13.80
N ALA A 609 0.13 -17.18 -12.56
CA ALA A 609 0.74 -16.55 -11.41
C ALA A 609 2.06 -17.22 -11.01
N VAL A 610 3.00 -16.41 -10.49
CA VAL A 610 4.27 -16.87 -9.94
C VAL A 610 4.25 -16.68 -8.42
N GLU A 611 4.39 -17.78 -7.67
CA GLU A 611 4.36 -17.81 -6.22
C GLU A 611 5.79 -17.67 -5.67
N MET A 612 6.26 -16.46 -5.52
CA MET A 612 7.61 -16.21 -5.01
C MET A 612 7.67 -16.32 -3.49
N CYS A 613 8.72 -16.97 -2.99
CA CYS A 613 8.94 -17.24 -1.57
C CYS A 613 10.30 -16.65 -1.13
N PRO A 614 10.38 -15.34 -0.86
CA PRO A 614 11.63 -14.60 -0.70
C PRO A 614 12.63 -15.23 0.27
N SER A 615 12.17 -15.69 1.44
CA SER A 615 13.07 -16.26 2.45
C SER A 615 13.62 -17.62 2.04
N SER A 616 12.78 -18.56 1.59
CA SER A 616 13.25 -19.87 1.16
C SER A 616 14.11 -19.78 -0.10
N ASN A 617 13.72 -18.95 -1.06
CA ASN A 617 14.51 -18.73 -2.27
C ASN A 617 15.91 -18.17 -1.97
N CYS A 618 16.00 -17.25 -0.99
CA CYS A 618 17.28 -16.73 -0.54
C CYS A 618 18.12 -17.82 0.14
N GLN A 619 17.50 -18.70 0.91
CA GLN A 619 18.18 -19.79 1.63
C GLN A 619 18.63 -20.91 0.69
N ILE A 620 17.84 -21.24 -0.34
CA ILE A 620 18.15 -22.34 -1.27
C ILE A 620 19.13 -21.87 -2.34
N VAL A 621 18.84 -20.76 -3.01
CA VAL A 621 19.59 -20.29 -4.19
C VAL A 621 20.63 -19.22 -3.82
N GLY A 622 20.27 -18.29 -2.93
CA GLY A 622 21.08 -17.15 -2.55
C GLY A 622 20.89 -15.97 -3.50
N PHE A 623 20.52 -14.82 -2.93
CA PHE A 623 20.32 -13.56 -3.66
C PHE A 623 21.01 -12.41 -2.94
N ARG A 624 21.22 -11.30 -3.65
CA ARG A 624 21.71 -10.06 -3.06
C ARG A 624 20.65 -9.53 -2.08
N ASP A 625 21.08 -9.22 -0.86
CA ASP A 625 20.23 -8.67 0.20
C ASP A 625 20.77 -7.30 0.61
N SER A 626 19.94 -6.26 0.58
CA SER A 626 20.36 -4.89 0.91
C SER A 626 20.89 -4.72 2.34
N TYR A 627 20.47 -5.59 3.26
CA TYR A 627 20.95 -5.58 4.66
C TYR A 627 22.23 -6.39 4.86
N LEU A 628 22.71 -7.10 3.86
CA LEU A 628 23.90 -7.93 3.90
C LEU A 628 24.80 -7.62 2.69
N PRO A 629 25.46 -6.44 2.67
CA PRO A 629 26.24 -5.99 1.50
C PRO A 629 27.40 -6.93 1.17
N ASP A 630 27.92 -7.69 2.15
CA ASP A 630 29.04 -8.63 1.98
C ASP A 630 28.59 -10.04 1.52
N THR A 631 27.34 -10.23 1.11
CA THR A 631 26.93 -11.54 0.58
C THR A 631 27.66 -11.82 -0.74
N ALA A 632 28.22 -13.02 -0.85
CA ALA A 632 28.94 -13.48 -2.04
C ALA A 632 28.06 -13.57 -3.30
N SER A 633 26.73 -13.59 -3.14
CA SER A 633 25.80 -13.65 -4.25
C SER A 633 25.65 -12.31 -4.94
N ARG A 634 25.91 -12.29 -6.25
CA ARG A 634 25.63 -11.14 -7.12
C ARG A 634 24.27 -11.24 -7.80
N ARG A 635 23.54 -12.35 -7.60
CA ARG A 635 22.26 -12.63 -8.25
C ARG A 635 21.19 -11.69 -7.70
N VAL A 636 20.45 -11.04 -8.59
CA VAL A 636 19.32 -10.18 -8.24
C VAL A 636 18.05 -11.03 -8.17
N TYR A 637 17.21 -10.77 -7.19
CA TYR A 637 15.92 -11.45 -7.05
C TYR A 637 14.95 -10.94 -8.12
N PRO A 638 14.32 -11.81 -8.95
CA PRO A 638 13.62 -11.36 -10.15
C PRO A 638 12.26 -10.70 -9.92
N LEU A 639 11.81 -10.54 -8.66
CA LEU A 639 10.50 -10.02 -8.30
C LEU A 639 10.18 -8.67 -8.97
N ALA A 640 11.10 -7.70 -8.88
CA ALA A 640 10.91 -6.37 -9.44
C ALA A 640 10.81 -6.40 -10.97
N THR A 641 11.63 -7.24 -11.62
CA THR A 641 11.60 -7.47 -13.07
C THR A 641 10.24 -8.03 -13.49
N TYR A 642 9.73 -9.02 -12.77
CA TYR A 642 8.44 -9.63 -13.07
C TYR A 642 7.28 -8.66 -12.89
N LEU A 643 7.29 -7.87 -11.82
CA LEU A 643 6.29 -6.80 -11.60
C LEU A 643 6.34 -5.74 -12.72
N ALA A 644 7.54 -5.28 -13.09
CA ALA A 644 7.71 -4.28 -14.15
C ALA A 644 7.23 -4.78 -15.52
N LYS A 645 7.34 -6.09 -15.76
CA LYS A 645 6.82 -6.74 -16.99
C LYS A 645 5.34 -7.08 -16.92
N GLY A 646 4.63 -6.72 -15.83
CA GLY A 646 3.19 -6.92 -15.69
C GLY A 646 2.77 -8.36 -15.38
N LEU A 647 3.69 -9.19 -14.85
CA LEU A 647 3.38 -10.55 -14.42
C LEU A 647 2.54 -10.57 -13.14
N ARG A 648 1.69 -11.58 -13.01
CA ARG A 648 0.96 -11.85 -11.76
C ARG A 648 1.88 -12.53 -10.75
N VAL A 649 2.56 -11.74 -9.95
CA VAL A 649 3.48 -12.22 -8.90
C VAL A 649 2.83 -12.13 -7.54
N THR A 650 3.04 -13.15 -6.71
CA THR A 650 2.59 -13.18 -5.30
C THR A 650 3.77 -13.41 -4.37
N VAL A 651 3.62 -13.06 -3.10
CA VAL A 651 4.62 -13.27 -2.04
C VAL A 651 4.06 -14.23 -1.01
N ASN A 652 4.80 -15.28 -0.72
CA ASN A 652 4.36 -16.40 0.09
C ASN A 652 5.46 -16.89 1.04
N THR A 653 5.08 -17.72 2.03
CA THR A 653 6.01 -18.13 3.10
C THR A 653 6.76 -19.43 2.84
N ASP A 654 6.25 -20.32 2.01
CA ASP A 654 6.74 -21.69 1.78
C ASP A 654 6.77 -22.50 3.10
N ASN A 655 7.86 -22.46 3.83
CA ASN A 655 8.06 -23.14 5.11
C ASN A 655 8.41 -22.12 6.21
N PRO A 656 7.45 -21.40 6.78
CA PRO A 656 7.73 -20.24 7.64
C PRO A 656 8.54 -20.58 8.91
N GLY A 657 8.35 -21.75 9.48
CA GLY A 657 9.12 -22.20 10.63
C GLY A 657 10.57 -22.54 10.30
N ILE A 658 10.82 -23.21 9.16
CA ILE A 658 12.16 -23.51 8.65
C ILE A 658 12.90 -22.24 8.29
N SER A 659 12.22 -21.36 7.55
CA SER A 659 12.78 -20.10 7.05
C SER A 659 12.85 -19.01 8.12
N ARG A 660 12.35 -19.26 9.35
CA ARG A 660 12.28 -18.29 10.46
C ARG A 660 11.61 -16.98 10.05
N THR A 661 10.51 -17.09 9.33
CA THR A 661 9.75 -15.99 8.77
C THR A 661 8.28 -16.06 9.17
N ASP A 662 7.51 -15.10 8.72
CA ASP A 662 6.05 -15.06 8.83
C ASP A 662 5.44 -14.31 7.64
N PHE A 663 4.12 -14.32 7.54
CA PHE A 663 3.37 -13.73 6.43
C PHE A 663 3.65 -12.24 6.18
N SER A 664 4.08 -11.48 7.17
CA SER A 664 4.42 -10.05 7.03
C SER A 664 5.90 -9.84 6.75
N ARG A 665 6.77 -10.66 7.36
CA ARG A 665 8.22 -10.63 7.12
C ARG A 665 8.58 -10.97 5.69
N GLU A 666 7.79 -11.81 5.01
CA GLU A 666 8.02 -12.13 3.59
C GLU A 666 7.90 -10.90 2.69
N TYR A 667 6.92 -10.03 2.89
CA TYR A 667 6.82 -8.76 2.15
C TYR A 667 7.99 -7.83 2.45
N HIS A 668 8.43 -7.75 3.70
CA HIS A 668 9.62 -7.00 4.06
C HIS A 668 10.89 -7.61 3.44
N ARG A 669 11.01 -8.95 3.45
CA ARG A 669 12.13 -9.65 2.81
C ARG A 669 12.13 -9.43 1.30
N ALA A 670 10.98 -9.44 0.64
CA ALA A 670 10.84 -9.11 -0.78
C ALA A 670 11.40 -7.71 -1.08
N GLY A 671 11.13 -6.72 -0.22
CA GLY A 671 11.70 -5.39 -0.32
C GLY A 671 13.24 -5.41 -0.19
N ARG A 672 13.78 -6.12 0.79
CA ARG A 672 15.23 -6.24 1.00
C ARG A 672 15.97 -6.89 -0.18
N LEU A 673 15.36 -7.85 -0.85
CA LEU A 673 15.92 -8.54 -2.02
C LEU A 673 15.76 -7.75 -3.33
N THR A 674 14.99 -6.66 -3.29
CA THR A 674 14.77 -5.76 -4.43
C THR A 674 15.77 -4.59 -4.35
N PRO A 675 16.51 -4.27 -5.41
CA PRO A 675 17.35 -3.08 -5.44
C PRO A 675 16.53 -1.83 -5.08
N GLN A 676 17.00 -1.04 -4.11
CA GLN A 676 16.33 0.16 -3.58
C GLN A 676 15.00 -0.10 -2.83
N GLY A 677 14.64 -1.35 -2.55
CA GLY A 677 13.40 -1.72 -1.87
C GLY A 677 12.18 -1.80 -2.77
N LEU A 678 11.02 -2.11 -2.18
CA LEU A 678 9.73 -2.14 -2.87
C LEU A 678 8.87 -0.95 -2.45
N SER A 679 8.29 -0.24 -3.41
CA SER A 679 7.31 0.80 -3.09
C SER A 679 6.07 0.20 -2.42
N LEU A 680 5.42 0.98 -1.56
CA LEU A 680 4.18 0.53 -0.93
C LEU A 680 3.10 0.22 -1.97
N TRP A 681 3.06 0.96 -3.07
CA TRP A 681 2.20 0.66 -4.21
C TRP A 681 2.44 -0.74 -4.78
N ASN A 682 3.70 -1.13 -4.98
CA ASN A 682 4.06 -2.48 -5.44
C ASN A 682 3.63 -3.56 -4.44
N ILE A 683 3.75 -3.29 -3.14
CA ILE A 683 3.27 -4.20 -2.09
C ILE A 683 1.75 -4.39 -2.19
N LEU A 684 0.98 -3.32 -2.40
CA LEU A 684 -0.47 -3.42 -2.60
C LEU A 684 -0.83 -4.20 -3.87
N LEU A 685 -0.05 -4.06 -4.94
CA LEU A 685 -0.21 -4.88 -6.15
C LEU A 685 0.07 -6.36 -5.90
N LEU A 686 1.12 -6.70 -5.13
CA LEU A 686 1.42 -8.08 -4.73
C LEU A 686 0.27 -8.68 -3.91
N ILE A 687 -0.28 -7.92 -2.96
CA ILE A 687 -1.44 -8.32 -2.15
C ILE A 687 -2.65 -8.59 -3.07
N ARG A 688 -2.97 -7.66 -3.98
CA ARG A 688 -4.05 -7.83 -4.97
C ARG A 688 -3.85 -9.09 -5.80
N ASN A 689 -2.63 -9.31 -6.30
CA ASN A 689 -2.30 -10.49 -7.10
C ASN A 689 -2.52 -11.77 -6.32
N GLY A 690 -2.21 -11.80 -5.01
CA GLY A 690 -2.48 -12.94 -4.13
C GLY A 690 -3.97 -13.32 -4.14
N PHE A 691 -4.85 -12.36 -3.92
CA PHE A 691 -6.29 -12.64 -3.96
C PHE A 691 -6.81 -13.02 -5.36
N LYS A 692 -6.24 -12.44 -6.42
CA LYS A 692 -6.61 -12.79 -7.81
C LYS A 692 -6.15 -14.18 -8.24
N ALA A 693 -5.04 -14.64 -7.67
CA ALA A 693 -4.48 -15.97 -7.96
C ALA A 693 -5.01 -17.07 -7.03
N ALA A 694 -5.81 -16.73 -6.02
CA ALA A 694 -6.35 -17.65 -5.05
C ALA A 694 -7.22 -18.76 -5.69
N PHE A 695 -6.99 -20.00 -5.31
CA PHE A 695 -7.80 -21.15 -5.72
C PHE A 695 -9.10 -21.18 -4.91
N THR A 696 -10.06 -20.45 -5.41
CA THR A 696 -11.42 -20.37 -4.84
C THR A 696 -12.41 -19.98 -5.91
N GLU A 697 -13.69 -20.20 -5.66
CA GLU A 697 -14.77 -19.82 -6.58
C GLU A 697 -14.81 -18.31 -6.83
N ALA A 698 -15.24 -17.91 -8.04
CA ALA A 698 -15.28 -16.52 -8.46
C ALA A 698 -16.07 -15.60 -7.50
N PRO A 699 -17.27 -15.96 -6.98
CA PRO A 699 -17.99 -15.12 -6.04
C PRO A 699 -17.21 -14.89 -4.72
N ARG A 700 -16.53 -15.94 -4.22
CA ARG A 700 -15.69 -15.86 -3.01
C ARG A 700 -14.45 -15.02 -3.25
N ARG A 701 -13.81 -15.14 -4.41
CA ARG A 701 -12.66 -14.32 -4.80
C ARG A 701 -13.04 -12.84 -4.87
N HIS A 702 -14.19 -12.51 -5.43
CA HIS A 702 -14.69 -11.14 -5.47
C HIS A 702 -14.96 -10.59 -4.06
N GLN A 703 -15.51 -11.40 -3.17
CA GLN A 703 -15.72 -11.00 -1.77
C GLN A 703 -14.39 -10.71 -1.08
N LEU A 704 -13.41 -11.61 -1.21
CA LEU A 704 -12.08 -11.45 -0.63
C LEU A 704 -11.36 -10.19 -1.13
N LEU A 705 -11.46 -9.89 -2.43
CA LEU A 705 -10.89 -8.67 -3.01
C LEU A 705 -11.53 -7.40 -2.41
N ARG A 706 -12.86 -7.37 -2.26
CA ARG A 706 -13.56 -6.24 -1.62
C ARG A 706 -13.18 -6.09 -0.14
N ASP A 707 -13.15 -7.19 0.59
CA ASP A 707 -12.79 -7.18 2.02
C ASP A 707 -11.35 -6.71 2.22
N ALA A 708 -10.44 -7.16 1.34
CA ALA A 708 -9.05 -6.73 1.35
C ALA A 708 -8.90 -5.24 1.03
N GLU A 709 -9.58 -4.76 -0.01
CA GLU A 709 -9.56 -3.35 -0.39
C GLU A 709 -10.06 -2.44 0.73
N ASN A 710 -11.20 -2.78 1.34
CA ASN A 710 -11.76 -2.03 2.46
C ASN A 710 -10.79 -1.96 3.65
N ARG A 711 -10.13 -3.08 3.98
CA ARG A 711 -9.13 -3.10 5.06
C ARG A 711 -7.88 -2.29 4.72
N ILE A 712 -7.43 -2.31 3.47
CA ILE A 712 -6.31 -1.48 3.01
C ILE A 712 -6.66 0.00 3.18
N LEU A 713 -7.83 0.43 2.72
CA LEU A 713 -8.27 1.82 2.88
C LEU A 713 -8.32 2.24 4.35
N GLN A 714 -8.86 1.40 5.24
CA GLN A 714 -8.85 1.66 6.70
C GLN A 714 -7.43 1.79 7.26
N VAL A 715 -6.48 0.99 6.78
CA VAL A 715 -5.07 1.08 7.20
C VAL A 715 -4.43 2.37 6.71
N LEU A 716 -4.72 2.81 5.48
CA LEU A 716 -4.20 4.05 4.90
C LEU A 716 -4.80 5.29 5.58
N ASP A 717 -6.11 5.28 5.88
CA ASP A 717 -6.80 6.37 6.60
C ASP A 717 -6.25 6.59 8.01
N GLY A 718 -5.80 5.52 8.67
CA GLY A 718 -5.13 5.57 9.98
C GLY A 718 -3.73 6.20 9.97
N GLY A 719 -3.27 6.64 8.79
CA GLY A 719 -1.97 7.24 8.57
C GLY A 719 -0.85 6.20 8.35
N ILE A 720 0.06 6.53 7.43
CA ILE A 720 1.25 5.74 7.12
C ILE A 720 2.38 6.27 8.02
N GLN A 721 2.65 5.58 9.11
CA GLN A 721 3.77 5.87 10.01
C GLN A 721 4.96 4.98 9.63
N LEU A 722 5.67 5.35 8.58
CA LEU A 722 6.86 4.65 8.10
C LEU A 722 8.05 5.58 8.01
#